data_c7ba37c9c2ffde7c127c2a4e146a09c3
#
_entry.id   c7ba37c9c2ffde7c127c2a4e146a09c3
#
_cell.length_a   1.000
_cell.length_b   1.000
_cell.length_c   1.000
_cell.angle_alpha   90.00
_cell.angle_beta   90.00
_cell.angle_gamma   90.00
#
_symmetry.space_group_name_H-M   'P 1'
#
loop_
_entity.id
_entity.type
_entity.pdbx_description
1 polymer ?
#
loop_
_entity_poly.entity_id
_entity_poly.type
_entity_poly.pdbx_seq_one_letter_code
_entity_poly.pdbx_strand_id
1 'polypeptide(L)'
;MRKVVLITVVMLLAVCAGAQEFNKVPRAWKWVSDREVVFTYDGTYQDSTAFKVDARSGRRTEGFKAPEKYSDFPVRPEGAVNLTYSPDSTRLAFTRDNDLYVVDIASGQETRLTHDGSDLILNGYASWVYYEEIFGRPSRYRAFWWSPDSKKIGFYRFDNSQVPLFPIYSAFADSTAAATRYSSPKVTDLALGGSLSETRYPKAGQTNPQVRIGIVDLDTATPDEVTWADFDPTLDQYFGIPFWSPDSKEFFIARMPRLQNTIDLYAVNVTDGSKRHVYNETYKTWLNWFDGVVFTDRGLYMVREFEETDEGSGVWQQIYFLSYDGKEFCRLTDGPNWNVSIIRVDEKKGDVYYTAKRDAVAKQALYKVDKKGVIKALTDPAYNATGISFSPDGKYFVASLSNMTTPVKIELFNSSNGMVSNYAYNACADCLIYRKTASEEESDNYLIPHSALMPDPFTSDLRGRLVADMAGPDFDPSVYALPELVYLVTRDGFWLPGMIVYPKNFDESKKYPVHVDIYGGPNTPMVRDRWVTPNDVNQWYSENGIIQITVDPRAAGHNGRAGLDMIYRQLTVWEVKDFCEWAEVLQRLPYVDGDKIGVEGFSFGGTMTSMLLMQAPDKFHYGIAGGGVYDWALYDSHYTERYMDTPQNNPEGYEVSKVLNYVSGYPVEYSNGNGNVMLKLTHGTGDDNVHHQNTLQLLDALHREGKKFDFMIYPDGMHGYYGYQGLHFLESNREFWLKYLKEE
;
A
#
# COMPACT_ATOMS: atom_id res chain seq x y z
N MET A 1 3.56 45.67 44.33
CA MET A 1 4.77 44.93 43.96
C MET A 1 4.34 43.56 43.42
N ARG A 2 4.16 43.48 42.12
CA ARG A 2 3.82 42.21 41.42
C ARG A 2 5.13 41.57 40.95
N LYS A 3 5.44 40.40 41.48
CA LYS A 3 6.56 39.58 40.98
C LYS A 3 6.11 38.90 39.71
N VAL A 4 6.70 39.30 38.58
CA VAL A 4 6.63 38.56 37.30
C VAL A 4 7.58 37.37 37.44
N VAL A 5 7.03 36.18 37.45
CA VAL A 5 7.82 34.93 37.33
C VAL A 5 8.04 34.69 35.84
N LEU A 6 9.25 34.94 35.39
CA LEU A 6 9.71 34.59 34.05
C LEU A 6 9.99 33.08 34.04
N ILE A 7 9.11 32.31 33.48
CA ILE A 7 9.36 30.87 33.20
C ILE A 7 10.24 30.81 31.96
N THR A 8 11.53 30.69 32.17
CA THR A 8 12.48 30.32 31.11
C THR A 8 12.28 28.87 30.81
N VAL A 9 11.66 28.55 29.66
CA VAL A 9 11.64 27.20 29.11
C VAL A 9 13.07 26.93 28.64
N VAL A 10 13.83 26.24 29.48
CA VAL A 10 15.08 25.61 29.07
C VAL A 10 14.67 24.39 28.27
N MET A 11 14.73 24.47 26.94
CA MET A 11 14.84 23.30 26.12
C MET A 11 16.11 22.56 26.56
N LEU A 12 15.97 21.53 27.36
CA LEU A 12 16.98 20.52 27.48
C LEU A 12 17.04 19.82 26.11
N LEU A 13 17.97 20.24 25.27
CA LEU A 13 18.57 19.37 24.29
C LEU A 13 19.25 18.26 25.09
N ALA A 14 18.53 17.17 25.32
CA ALA A 14 19.16 15.91 25.65
C ALA A 14 19.99 15.54 24.40
N VAL A 15 21.25 15.89 24.42
CA VAL A 15 22.24 15.33 23.53
C VAL A 15 22.23 13.85 23.87
N CYS A 16 21.53 13.05 23.06
CA CYS A 16 21.71 11.59 23.04
C CYS A 16 23.19 11.36 22.75
N ALA A 17 23.97 11.11 23.79
CA ALA A 17 25.36 10.72 23.65
C ALA A 17 25.36 9.36 22.91
N GLY A 18 25.57 9.38 21.59
CA GLY A 18 25.68 8.19 20.77
C GLY A 18 24.87 8.18 19.48
N ALA A 19 24.01 9.17 19.19
CA ALA A 19 23.32 9.21 17.90
C ALA A 19 24.36 9.52 16.80
N GLN A 20 24.61 8.55 15.94
CA GLN A 20 25.48 8.73 14.77
C GLN A 20 24.76 9.57 13.72
N GLU A 21 25.47 10.53 13.10
CA GLU A 21 24.92 11.27 11.96
C GLU A 21 24.96 10.39 10.70
N PHE A 22 23.79 10.11 10.15
CA PHE A 22 23.70 9.47 8.85
C PHE A 22 23.99 10.47 7.74
N ASN A 23 24.74 10.05 6.74
CA ASN A 23 24.96 10.85 5.55
C ASN A 23 23.64 11.08 4.81
N LYS A 24 23.45 12.30 4.31
CA LYS A 24 22.37 12.55 3.36
C LYS A 24 22.64 11.80 2.05
N VAL A 25 21.65 11.06 1.58
CA VAL A 25 21.70 10.41 0.27
C VAL A 25 20.70 11.09 -0.68
N PRO A 26 20.97 11.11 -1.98
CA PRO A 26 20.00 11.61 -2.97
C PRO A 26 18.65 10.92 -2.85
N ARG A 27 17.56 11.68 -3.01
CA ARG A 27 16.18 11.18 -2.96
C ARG A 27 15.57 10.92 -4.33
N ALA A 28 16.14 11.56 -5.36
CA ALA A 28 15.69 11.36 -6.74
C ALA A 28 16.85 11.47 -7.72
N TRP A 29 16.70 10.83 -8.87
CA TRP A 29 17.65 10.88 -9.97
C TRP A 29 16.97 10.80 -11.33
N LYS A 30 17.61 11.35 -12.33
CA LYS A 30 17.12 11.40 -13.71
C LYS A 30 18.25 11.29 -14.70
N TRP A 31 18.11 10.43 -15.68
CA TRP A 31 19.03 10.36 -16.82
C TRP A 31 18.85 11.55 -17.72
N VAL A 32 19.93 12.21 -18.06
CA VAL A 32 19.98 13.34 -19.01
C VAL A 32 20.58 12.95 -20.35
N SER A 33 21.21 11.78 -20.41
CA SER A 33 21.70 11.13 -21.64
C SER A 33 21.87 9.62 -21.40
N ASP A 34 22.32 8.86 -22.41
CA ASP A 34 22.64 7.43 -22.28
C ASP A 34 23.77 7.14 -21.27
N ARG A 35 24.50 8.17 -20.85
CA ARG A 35 25.69 8.03 -20.00
C ARG A 35 25.69 8.91 -18.77
N GLU A 36 24.83 9.87 -18.65
CA GLU A 36 24.86 10.83 -17.58
C GLU A 36 23.54 10.82 -16.79
N VAL A 37 23.65 10.66 -15.48
CA VAL A 37 22.52 10.70 -14.54
C VAL A 37 22.74 11.82 -13.53
N VAL A 38 21.69 12.59 -13.26
CA VAL A 38 21.66 13.68 -12.27
C VAL A 38 20.99 13.18 -11.01
N PHE A 39 21.58 13.47 -9.88
CA PHE A 39 21.09 13.16 -8.54
C PHE A 39 20.73 14.45 -7.79
N THR A 40 19.68 14.42 -7.00
CA THR A 40 19.24 15.55 -6.16
C THR A 40 18.83 15.10 -4.77
N TYR A 41 19.10 15.93 -3.76
CA TYR A 41 18.81 15.65 -2.36
C TYR A 41 17.40 16.10 -1.94
N ASP A 42 16.85 17.12 -2.58
CA ASP A 42 15.51 17.65 -2.29
C ASP A 42 14.40 17.00 -3.14
N GLY A 43 14.77 16.25 -4.17
CA GLY A 43 13.85 15.60 -5.10
C GLY A 43 13.25 16.52 -6.18
N THR A 44 13.61 17.82 -6.19
CA THR A 44 13.03 18.80 -7.12
C THR A 44 13.87 19.04 -8.36
N TYR A 45 15.12 18.61 -8.39
CA TYR A 45 16.13 18.92 -9.43
C TYR A 45 16.47 20.42 -9.53
N GLN A 46 16.02 21.24 -8.59
CA GLN A 46 16.39 22.66 -8.46
C GLN A 46 17.41 22.90 -7.36
N ASP A 47 17.80 21.83 -6.68
CA ASP A 47 18.76 21.86 -5.58
C ASP A 47 20.14 22.29 -6.09
N SER A 48 20.70 23.32 -5.46
CA SER A 48 22.06 23.79 -5.76
C SER A 48 23.14 22.75 -5.44
N THR A 49 22.80 21.71 -4.68
CA THR A 49 23.66 20.59 -4.32
C THR A 49 23.55 19.40 -5.28
N ALA A 50 22.69 19.50 -6.31
CA ALA A 50 22.56 18.46 -7.32
C ALA A 50 23.89 18.19 -8.04
N PHE A 51 24.15 16.93 -8.31
CA PHE A 51 25.38 16.52 -9.00
C PHE A 51 25.08 15.51 -10.12
N LYS A 52 26.00 15.44 -11.06
CA LYS A 52 25.92 14.54 -12.21
C LYS A 52 27.00 13.46 -12.14
N VAL A 53 26.66 12.24 -12.55
CA VAL A 53 27.60 11.12 -12.63
C VAL A 53 27.63 10.59 -14.08
N ASP A 54 28.84 10.42 -14.63
CA ASP A 54 29.05 9.68 -15.87
C ASP A 54 29.06 8.17 -15.58
N ALA A 55 28.13 7.43 -16.16
CA ALA A 55 27.86 6.03 -15.85
C ALA A 55 29.05 5.11 -16.20
N ARG A 56 29.83 5.44 -17.21
CA ARG A 56 30.96 4.61 -17.62
C ARG A 56 32.20 4.84 -16.75
N SER A 57 32.56 6.11 -16.52
CA SER A 57 33.78 6.46 -15.77
C SER A 57 33.54 6.59 -14.27
N GLY A 58 32.32 6.85 -13.81
CA GLY A 58 31.97 7.21 -12.45
C GLY A 58 32.35 8.62 -12.06
N ARG A 59 32.78 9.47 -13.03
CA ARG A 59 33.16 10.83 -12.73
C ARG A 59 31.97 11.62 -12.26
N ARG A 60 32.05 12.18 -11.07
CA ARG A 60 31.08 13.08 -10.45
C ARG A 60 31.38 14.54 -10.82
N THR A 61 30.36 15.33 -11.10
CA THR A 61 30.43 16.76 -11.37
C THR A 61 29.40 17.46 -10.51
N GLU A 62 29.85 18.37 -9.64
CA GLU A 62 29.01 19.13 -8.70
C GLU A 62 28.39 20.36 -9.36
N GLY A 63 27.38 20.92 -8.68
CA GLY A 63 26.79 22.22 -9.04
C GLY A 63 25.96 22.18 -10.31
N PHE A 64 25.42 21.05 -10.69
CA PHE A 64 24.52 20.93 -11.81
C PHE A 64 23.17 21.60 -11.45
N LYS A 65 22.78 22.61 -12.25
CA LYS A 65 21.42 23.14 -12.21
C LYS A 65 20.57 22.36 -13.22
N ALA A 66 19.56 21.65 -12.71
CA ALA A 66 18.54 21.08 -13.59
C ALA A 66 17.77 22.21 -14.29
N PRO A 67 17.29 21.99 -15.53
CA PRO A 67 16.34 22.92 -16.15
C PRO A 67 15.17 23.15 -15.21
N GLU A 68 14.75 24.40 -15.04
CA GLU A 68 13.57 24.73 -14.24
C GLU A 68 12.38 23.90 -14.74
N LYS A 69 11.80 23.10 -13.85
CA LYS A 69 10.53 22.47 -14.08
C LYS A 69 9.47 23.44 -13.58
N TYR A 70 8.60 23.92 -14.44
CA TYR A 70 7.47 24.72 -14.00
C TYR A 70 6.69 23.95 -12.95
N SER A 71 6.75 24.40 -11.71
CA SER A 71 6.00 23.80 -10.59
C SER A 71 4.54 24.23 -10.59
N ASP A 72 4.22 25.31 -11.32
CA ASP A 72 2.89 25.90 -11.37
C ASP A 72 2.29 25.84 -12.78
N PHE A 73 0.97 25.63 -12.81
CA PHE A 73 0.22 25.73 -14.05
C PHE A 73 0.20 27.19 -14.53
N PRO A 74 0.55 27.47 -15.79
CA PRO A 74 0.62 28.84 -16.33
C PRO A 74 -0.78 29.48 -16.39
N VAL A 75 -1.83 28.66 -16.44
CA VAL A 75 -3.23 29.06 -16.40
C VAL A 75 -3.92 28.24 -15.32
N ARG A 76 -4.65 28.90 -14.44
CA ARG A 76 -5.46 28.24 -13.40
C ARG A 76 -6.89 28.78 -13.48
N PRO A 77 -7.78 28.12 -14.22
CA PRO A 77 -9.19 28.50 -14.28
C PRO A 77 -9.81 28.45 -12.88
N GLU A 78 -10.70 29.42 -12.59
CA GLU A 78 -11.38 29.50 -11.31
C GLU A 78 -12.24 28.25 -11.07
N GLY A 79 -12.20 27.69 -9.87
CA GLY A 79 -12.94 26.48 -9.50
C GLY A 79 -12.42 25.18 -10.15
N ALA A 80 -11.33 25.23 -10.93
CA ALA A 80 -10.79 24.07 -11.59
C ALA A 80 -10.10 23.13 -10.59
N VAL A 81 -10.43 21.83 -10.66
CA VAL A 81 -9.74 20.75 -9.95
C VAL A 81 -9.16 19.74 -10.95
N ASN A 82 -8.19 18.93 -10.52
CA ASN A 82 -7.58 17.89 -11.34
C ASN A 82 -6.87 18.37 -12.60
N LEU A 83 -6.33 19.59 -12.61
CA LEU A 83 -5.57 20.15 -13.72
C LEU A 83 -4.50 19.16 -14.23
N THR A 84 -4.56 18.82 -15.51
CA THR A 84 -3.69 17.82 -16.13
C THR A 84 -3.25 18.30 -17.51
N TYR A 85 -1.92 18.39 -17.72
CA TYR A 85 -1.36 18.73 -19.03
C TYR A 85 -1.68 17.67 -20.09
N SER A 86 -1.93 18.13 -21.32
CA SER A 86 -1.79 17.28 -22.50
C SER A 86 -0.34 16.80 -22.65
N PRO A 87 -0.07 15.65 -23.28
CA PRO A 87 1.28 15.13 -23.48
C PRO A 87 2.23 16.15 -24.15
N ASP A 88 1.74 16.94 -25.09
CA ASP A 88 2.50 18.02 -25.76
C ASP A 88 2.60 19.33 -24.96
N SER A 89 1.93 19.39 -23.79
CA SER A 89 1.91 20.54 -22.88
C SER A 89 1.30 21.82 -23.47
N THR A 90 0.45 21.72 -24.50
CA THR A 90 -0.21 22.88 -25.12
C THR A 90 -1.58 23.18 -24.49
N ARG A 91 -2.20 22.20 -23.83
CA ARG A 91 -3.53 22.28 -23.23
C ARG A 91 -3.53 21.75 -21.80
N LEU A 92 -4.52 22.17 -21.00
CA LEU A 92 -4.84 21.61 -19.68
C LEU A 92 -6.28 21.10 -19.68
N ALA A 93 -6.49 19.87 -19.30
CA ALA A 93 -7.82 19.36 -18.95
C ALA A 93 -8.05 19.47 -17.43
N PHE A 94 -9.28 19.70 -17.04
CA PHE A 94 -9.69 19.82 -15.64
C PHE A 94 -11.18 19.54 -15.48
N THR A 95 -11.63 19.35 -14.24
CA THR A 95 -13.05 19.29 -13.91
C THR A 95 -13.47 20.50 -13.11
N ARG A 96 -14.70 20.97 -13.32
CA ARG A 96 -15.35 22.04 -12.58
C ARG A 96 -16.87 21.77 -12.55
N ASP A 97 -17.48 21.87 -11.37
CA ASP A 97 -18.90 21.59 -11.15
C ASP A 97 -19.34 20.25 -11.75
N ASN A 98 -18.47 19.22 -11.59
CA ASN A 98 -18.66 17.87 -12.10
C ASN A 98 -18.77 17.73 -13.63
N ASP A 99 -18.29 18.72 -14.37
CA ASP A 99 -18.11 18.64 -15.82
C ASP A 99 -16.63 18.71 -16.21
N LEU A 100 -16.33 18.14 -17.38
CA LEU A 100 -15.00 18.12 -17.98
C LEU A 100 -14.78 19.35 -18.87
N TYR A 101 -13.62 19.95 -18.75
CA TYR A 101 -13.19 21.13 -19.48
C TYR A 101 -11.78 20.96 -20.04
N VAL A 102 -11.46 21.75 -21.05
CA VAL A 102 -10.11 21.95 -21.54
C VAL A 102 -9.82 23.44 -21.70
N VAL A 103 -8.59 23.86 -21.41
CA VAL A 103 -8.12 25.23 -21.71
C VAL A 103 -6.87 25.15 -22.58
N ASP A 104 -6.85 25.95 -23.65
CA ASP A 104 -5.64 26.18 -24.45
C ASP A 104 -4.71 27.16 -23.71
N ILE A 105 -3.46 26.74 -23.47
CA ILE A 105 -2.52 27.48 -22.62
C ILE A 105 -2.11 28.80 -23.27
N ALA A 106 -1.96 28.84 -24.61
CA ALA A 106 -1.47 30.00 -25.31
C ALA A 106 -2.52 31.11 -25.39
N SER A 107 -3.77 30.76 -25.68
CA SER A 107 -4.89 31.71 -25.82
C SER A 107 -5.66 31.97 -24.54
N GLY A 108 -5.59 31.06 -23.58
CA GLY A 108 -6.44 31.05 -22.36
C GLY A 108 -7.92 30.71 -22.65
N GLN A 109 -8.24 30.23 -23.86
CA GLN A 109 -9.60 29.90 -24.23
C GLN A 109 -10.02 28.57 -23.56
N GLU A 110 -11.11 28.62 -22.78
CA GLU A 110 -11.75 27.44 -22.20
C GLU A 110 -12.83 26.87 -23.11
N THR A 111 -12.92 25.54 -23.14
CA THR A 111 -14.01 24.80 -23.79
C THR A 111 -14.59 23.82 -22.80
N ARG A 112 -15.89 23.87 -22.57
CA ARG A 112 -16.66 22.88 -21.79
C ARG A 112 -16.97 21.69 -22.68
N LEU A 113 -16.63 20.47 -22.22
CA LEU A 113 -16.73 19.24 -23.01
C LEU A 113 -17.93 18.37 -22.63
N THR A 114 -18.47 18.56 -21.41
CA THR A 114 -19.70 17.88 -20.95
C THR A 114 -20.63 18.90 -20.31
N HIS A 115 -21.95 18.62 -20.28
CA HIS A 115 -22.96 19.65 -19.94
C HIS A 115 -24.03 19.18 -18.95
N ASP A 116 -23.94 17.95 -18.44
CA ASP A 116 -24.93 17.37 -17.52
C ASP A 116 -24.40 17.14 -16.10
N GLY A 117 -23.25 17.73 -15.77
CA GLY A 117 -22.64 17.68 -14.45
C GLY A 117 -23.56 18.21 -13.35
N SER A 118 -23.63 17.48 -12.24
CA SER A 118 -24.44 17.81 -11.06
C SER A 118 -23.91 17.05 -9.85
N ASP A 119 -24.51 17.20 -8.68
CA ASP A 119 -24.16 16.42 -7.48
C ASP A 119 -24.37 14.90 -7.65
N LEU A 120 -25.15 14.50 -8.67
CA LEU A 120 -25.43 13.09 -8.97
C LEU A 120 -24.69 12.58 -10.20
N ILE A 121 -24.40 13.46 -11.15
CA ILE A 121 -23.75 13.13 -12.42
C ILE A 121 -22.35 13.72 -12.44
N LEU A 122 -21.35 12.86 -12.53
CA LEU A 122 -19.95 13.25 -12.44
C LEU A 122 -19.24 12.91 -13.76
N ASN A 123 -18.77 13.91 -14.50
CA ASN A 123 -18.05 13.75 -15.75
C ASN A 123 -16.56 14.00 -15.54
N GLY A 124 -15.73 12.98 -15.73
CA GLY A 124 -14.28 13.08 -15.50
C GLY A 124 -13.88 13.25 -14.02
N TYR A 125 -14.85 13.16 -13.12
CA TYR A 125 -14.67 13.17 -11.68
C TYR A 125 -15.23 11.87 -11.10
N ALA A 126 -14.46 11.14 -10.30
CA ALA A 126 -14.81 9.80 -9.87
C ALA A 126 -15.87 9.78 -8.76
N SER A 127 -16.73 8.77 -8.78
CA SER A 127 -17.50 8.36 -7.60
C SER A 127 -16.55 7.83 -6.52
N TRP A 128 -16.96 7.93 -5.24
CA TRP A 128 -16.10 7.62 -4.09
C TRP A 128 -15.47 6.22 -4.17
N VAL A 129 -16.25 5.19 -4.48
CA VAL A 129 -15.75 3.81 -4.55
C VAL A 129 -14.70 3.62 -5.64
N TYR A 130 -14.79 4.35 -6.76
CA TYR A 130 -13.76 4.33 -7.80
C TYR A 130 -12.51 5.11 -7.41
N TYR A 131 -12.69 6.27 -6.75
CA TYR A 131 -11.58 7.06 -6.23
C TYR A 131 -10.75 6.30 -5.20
N GLU A 132 -11.41 5.62 -4.26
CA GLU A 132 -10.73 4.89 -3.19
C GLU A 132 -10.12 3.59 -3.70
N GLU A 133 -10.95 2.72 -4.32
CA GLU A 133 -10.63 1.32 -4.49
C GLU A 133 -10.04 0.97 -5.87
N ILE A 134 -10.33 1.76 -6.91
CA ILE A 134 -9.93 1.43 -8.29
C ILE A 134 -8.83 2.37 -8.80
N PHE A 135 -9.02 3.68 -8.67
CA PHE A 135 -8.06 4.67 -9.15
C PHE A 135 -7.00 5.02 -8.11
N GLY A 136 -7.31 4.79 -6.82
CA GLY A 136 -6.49 5.13 -5.67
C GLY A 136 -6.51 6.63 -5.33
N ARG A 137 -6.34 6.95 -4.06
CA ARG A 137 -6.35 8.34 -3.54
C ARG A 137 -5.41 9.32 -4.25
N PRO A 138 -4.24 8.93 -4.80
CA PRO A 138 -3.39 9.84 -5.58
C PRO A 138 -4.06 10.40 -6.84
N SER A 139 -5.12 9.76 -7.36
CA SER A 139 -5.92 10.27 -8.48
C SER A 139 -6.62 11.59 -8.16
N ARG A 140 -6.91 11.87 -6.88
CA ARG A 140 -7.68 13.02 -6.39
C ARG A 140 -9.03 13.15 -7.11
N TYR A 141 -9.74 12.02 -7.28
CA TYR A 141 -11.00 11.91 -8.02
C TYR A 141 -10.89 12.14 -9.54
N ARG A 142 -9.70 12.24 -10.12
CA ARG A 142 -9.57 12.39 -11.58
C ARG A 142 -10.00 11.10 -12.28
N ALA A 143 -10.94 11.21 -13.22
CA ALA A 143 -11.48 10.12 -14.02
C ALA A 143 -11.46 10.44 -15.52
N PHE A 144 -10.38 11.08 -16.00
CA PHE A 144 -10.14 11.36 -17.41
C PHE A 144 -8.66 11.19 -17.77
N TRP A 145 -8.40 10.85 -19.04
CA TRP A 145 -7.07 10.49 -19.55
C TRP A 145 -6.84 11.02 -20.94
N TRP A 146 -5.74 11.75 -21.14
CA TRP A 146 -5.31 12.24 -22.43
C TRP A 146 -4.85 11.11 -23.35
N SER A 147 -5.19 11.20 -24.65
CA SER A 147 -4.57 10.38 -25.68
C SER A 147 -3.08 10.78 -25.90
N PRO A 148 -2.21 9.85 -26.31
CA PRO A 148 -0.80 10.13 -26.60
C PRO A 148 -0.55 11.25 -27.62
N ASP A 149 -1.45 11.42 -28.58
CA ASP A 149 -1.39 12.48 -29.62
C ASP A 149 -1.91 13.85 -29.15
N SER A 150 -2.33 13.98 -27.88
CA SER A 150 -2.86 15.21 -27.28
C SER A 150 -4.18 15.72 -27.90
N LYS A 151 -4.87 14.91 -28.71
CA LYS A 151 -6.06 15.33 -29.46
C LYS A 151 -7.37 14.86 -28.86
N LYS A 152 -7.34 13.84 -28.00
CA LYS A 152 -8.54 13.23 -27.41
C LYS A 152 -8.43 13.11 -25.92
N ILE A 153 -9.60 13.06 -25.26
CA ILE A 153 -9.72 12.73 -23.84
C ILE A 153 -10.74 11.61 -23.70
N GLY A 154 -10.32 10.49 -23.13
CA GLY A 154 -11.23 9.46 -22.61
C GLY A 154 -11.62 9.80 -21.19
N PHE A 155 -12.87 9.61 -20.80
CA PHE A 155 -13.33 9.90 -19.46
C PHE A 155 -14.44 8.94 -19.01
N TYR A 156 -14.61 8.84 -17.69
CA TYR A 156 -15.74 8.12 -17.09
C TYR A 156 -16.78 9.11 -16.62
N ARG A 157 -18.05 8.80 -16.92
CA ARG A 157 -19.24 9.46 -16.41
C ARG A 157 -19.92 8.55 -15.41
N PHE A 158 -20.08 9.03 -14.19
CA PHE A 158 -20.75 8.31 -13.12
C PHE A 158 -22.15 8.87 -12.88
N ASP A 159 -23.14 7.98 -12.73
CA ASP A 159 -24.45 8.30 -12.22
C ASP A 159 -24.59 7.73 -10.80
N ASN A 160 -24.57 8.62 -9.81
CA ASN A 160 -24.67 8.29 -8.40
C ASN A 160 -26.11 8.35 -7.87
N SER A 161 -27.12 8.50 -8.72
CA SER A 161 -28.53 8.76 -8.29
C SER A 161 -29.07 7.66 -7.37
N GLN A 162 -28.61 6.42 -7.55
CA GLN A 162 -29.04 5.26 -6.75
C GLN A 162 -28.04 4.87 -5.67
N VAL A 163 -26.86 5.52 -5.60
CA VAL A 163 -25.85 5.24 -4.57
C VAL A 163 -26.29 5.86 -3.25
N PRO A 164 -26.35 5.09 -2.15
CA PRO A 164 -26.75 5.62 -0.86
C PRO A 164 -25.85 6.74 -0.36
N LEU A 165 -26.43 7.73 0.31
CA LEU A 165 -25.70 8.78 1.02
C LEU A 165 -25.26 8.29 2.40
N PHE A 166 -24.05 8.65 2.78
CA PHE A 166 -23.57 8.51 4.15
C PHE A 166 -23.19 9.89 4.73
N PRO A 167 -23.81 10.32 5.85
CA PRO A 167 -23.54 11.61 6.47
C PRO A 167 -22.36 11.48 7.45
N ILE A 168 -21.47 12.48 7.42
CA ILE A 168 -20.40 12.66 8.40
C ILE A 168 -20.60 14.03 9.07
N TYR A 169 -20.83 14.03 10.38
CA TYR A 169 -20.98 15.24 11.17
C TYR A 169 -19.61 15.77 11.63
N SER A 170 -19.38 17.05 11.43
CA SER A 170 -18.26 17.81 12.02
C SER A 170 -18.79 18.78 13.08
N ALA A 171 -18.08 18.91 14.19
CA ALA A 171 -18.35 19.90 15.21
C ALA A 171 -17.99 21.34 14.77
N PHE A 172 -17.33 21.50 13.63
CA PHE A 172 -16.85 22.77 13.12
C PHE A 172 -17.70 23.30 11.96
N ALA A 173 -17.70 24.62 11.78
CA ALA A 173 -18.53 25.32 10.79
C ALA A 173 -18.21 25.00 9.34
N ASP A 174 -16.99 24.66 9.07
CA ASP A 174 -16.47 24.50 7.72
C ASP A 174 -15.82 23.13 7.56
N SER A 175 -16.39 22.31 6.69
CA SER A 175 -15.78 21.05 6.27
C SER A 175 -14.40 21.27 5.63
N THR A 176 -14.07 22.50 5.18
CA THR A 176 -12.74 22.87 4.74
C THR A 176 -11.73 22.94 5.90
N ALA A 177 -12.17 23.03 7.15
CA ALA A 177 -11.28 22.85 8.31
C ALA A 177 -10.65 21.44 8.32
N ALA A 178 -11.33 20.44 7.79
CA ALA A 178 -10.74 19.13 7.51
C ALA A 178 -9.66 19.19 6.41
N ALA A 179 -9.72 20.14 5.48
CA ALA A 179 -8.71 20.34 4.44
C ALA A 179 -7.42 20.99 4.98
N THR A 180 -7.46 21.63 6.15
CA THR A 180 -6.28 22.17 6.82
C THR A 180 -5.66 21.21 7.84
N ARG A 181 -5.76 19.91 7.59
CA ARG A 181 -5.29 18.80 8.45
C ARG A 181 -3.87 18.93 9.01
N TYR A 182 -3.07 19.82 8.49
CA TYR A 182 -1.69 20.07 8.92
C TYR A 182 -1.50 21.36 9.72
N SER A 183 -2.57 22.14 9.89
CA SER A 183 -2.55 23.34 10.76
C SER A 183 -3.57 23.17 11.87
N SER A 184 -3.19 23.47 13.11
CA SER A 184 -4.13 23.51 14.23
C SER A 184 -5.33 24.39 13.85
N PRO A 185 -6.58 23.89 13.88
CA PRO A 185 -7.72 24.73 13.64
C PRO A 185 -7.73 25.86 14.66
N LYS A 186 -7.92 27.09 14.20
CA LYS A 186 -8.15 28.19 15.15
C LYS A 186 -9.49 27.91 15.83
N VAL A 187 -9.46 27.74 17.14
CA VAL A 187 -10.63 27.45 18.00
C VAL A 187 -11.73 28.54 17.90
N THR A 188 -11.48 29.60 17.13
CA THR A 188 -12.38 30.75 16.96
C THR A 188 -13.50 30.56 15.97
N ASP A 189 -13.52 29.46 15.16
CA ASP A 189 -14.52 29.28 14.10
C ASP A 189 -15.54 28.18 14.45
N LEU A 190 -16.00 28.15 15.70
CA LEU A 190 -17.09 27.27 16.11
C LEU A 190 -18.41 27.79 15.52
N ALA A 191 -18.96 27.08 14.53
CA ALA A 191 -20.34 27.31 14.13
C ALA A 191 -21.29 26.80 15.22
N LEU A 192 -22.37 27.53 15.41
CA LEU A 192 -23.40 27.16 16.41
C LEU A 192 -24.07 25.80 16.13
N GLY A 193 -23.99 25.26 14.93
CA GLY A 193 -24.65 24.02 14.53
C GLY A 193 -23.72 22.92 14.00
N GLY A 194 -22.40 23.16 13.96
CA GLY A 194 -21.48 22.27 13.24
C GLY A 194 -21.74 22.27 11.73
N SER A 195 -21.23 21.27 11.05
CA SER A 195 -21.46 21.03 9.62
C SER A 195 -21.74 19.56 9.32
N LEU A 196 -22.37 19.29 8.19
CA LEU A 196 -22.65 17.94 7.70
C LEU A 196 -22.05 17.80 6.31
N SER A 197 -21.17 16.82 6.12
CA SER A 197 -20.76 16.38 4.79
C SER A 197 -21.46 15.08 4.42
N GLU A 198 -21.87 14.95 3.17
CA GLU A 198 -22.57 13.77 2.67
C GLU A 198 -21.80 13.18 1.51
N THR A 199 -21.50 11.88 1.59
CA THR A 199 -20.77 11.15 0.55
C THR A 199 -21.63 10.03 0.00
N ARG A 200 -21.66 9.89 -1.33
CA ARG A 200 -22.26 8.73 -2.00
C ARG A 200 -21.32 7.53 -1.82
N TYR A 201 -21.62 6.69 -0.84
CA TYR A 201 -20.78 5.59 -0.41
C TYR A 201 -21.59 4.27 -0.43
N PRO A 202 -21.33 3.37 -1.41
CA PRO A 202 -22.02 2.09 -1.46
C PRO A 202 -21.36 1.12 -0.46
N LYS A 203 -22.09 0.67 0.54
CA LYS A 203 -21.67 -0.42 1.41
C LYS A 203 -21.88 -1.78 0.76
N ALA A 204 -21.25 -2.82 1.29
CA ALA A 204 -21.43 -4.18 0.80
C ALA A 204 -22.92 -4.54 0.65
N GLY A 205 -23.31 -5.09 -0.50
CA GLY A 205 -24.69 -5.40 -0.86
C GLY A 205 -25.54 -4.23 -1.35
N GLN A 206 -25.06 -2.99 -1.30
CA GLN A 206 -25.78 -1.80 -1.78
C GLN A 206 -25.47 -1.49 -3.25
N THR A 207 -26.25 -0.57 -3.83
CA THR A 207 -26.17 -0.18 -5.24
C THR A 207 -24.90 0.63 -5.53
N ASN A 208 -24.14 0.19 -6.53
CA ASN A 208 -22.97 0.88 -7.06
C ASN A 208 -23.37 1.99 -8.06
N PRO A 209 -22.45 2.95 -8.36
CA PRO A 209 -22.67 3.93 -9.42
C PRO A 209 -22.79 3.24 -10.79
N GLN A 210 -23.67 3.75 -11.64
CA GLN A 210 -23.67 3.39 -13.05
C GLN A 210 -22.58 4.17 -13.78
N VAL A 211 -21.86 3.51 -14.68
CA VAL A 211 -20.71 4.09 -15.38
C VAL A 211 -20.90 4.04 -16.88
N ARG A 212 -20.68 5.18 -17.53
CA ARG A 212 -20.51 5.27 -18.99
C ARG A 212 -19.10 5.76 -19.30
N ILE A 213 -18.58 5.35 -20.44
CA ILE A 213 -17.24 5.71 -20.89
C ILE A 213 -17.36 6.55 -22.14
N GLY A 214 -16.89 7.79 -22.05
CA GLY A 214 -16.96 8.78 -23.13
C GLY A 214 -15.57 9.10 -23.69
N ILE A 215 -15.54 9.45 -24.96
CA ILE A 215 -14.35 9.94 -25.67
C ILE A 215 -14.73 11.22 -26.38
N VAL A 216 -13.96 12.30 -26.20
CA VAL A 216 -14.09 13.55 -26.90
C VAL A 216 -12.88 13.79 -27.80
N ASP A 217 -13.11 14.28 -29.01
CA ASP A 217 -12.06 14.67 -29.97
C ASP A 217 -12.00 16.19 -30.05
N LEU A 218 -10.87 16.76 -29.64
CA LEU A 218 -10.66 18.22 -29.52
C LEU A 218 -10.31 18.91 -30.85
N ASP A 219 -10.01 18.15 -31.89
CA ASP A 219 -9.65 18.65 -33.21
C ASP A 219 -10.86 18.69 -34.18
N THR A 220 -12.08 18.55 -33.65
CA THR A 220 -13.34 18.63 -34.41
C THR A 220 -13.98 20.01 -34.32
N ALA A 221 -14.99 20.29 -35.18
CA ALA A 221 -15.81 21.48 -35.07
C ALA A 221 -16.75 21.50 -33.86
N THR A 222 -17.02 20.34 -33.28
CA THR A 222 -17.88 20.09 -32.12
C THR A 222 -17.12 19.29 -31.07
N PRO A 223 -16.14 19.89 -30.36
CA PRO A 223 -15.29 19.17 -29.39
C PRO A 223 -16.06 18.68 -28.15
N ASP A 224 -17.30 19.12 -27.96
CA ASP A 224 -18.22 18.67 -26.92
C ASP A 224 -19.17 17.55 -27.36
N GLU A 225 -19.02 17.04 -28.59
CA GLU A 225 -19.72 15.83 -29.03
C GLU A 225 -18.99 14.58 -28.50
N VAL A 226 -19.70 13.81 -27.65
CA VAL A 226 -19.14 12.63 -26.98
C VAL A 226 -19.40 11.36 -27.76
N THR A 227 -18.34 10.64 -28.14
CA THR A 227 -18.43 9.26 -28.61
C THR A 227 -18.53 8.33 -27.38
N TRP A 228 -19.67 7.65 -27.22
CA TRP A 228 -19.88 6.73 -26.10
C TRP A 228 -19.44 5.31 -26.46
N ALA A 229 -18.64 4.70 -25.59
CA ALA A 229 -18.29 3.28 -25.71
C ALA A 229 -19.53 2.39 -25.52
N ASP A 230 -19.63 1.33 -26.33
CA ASP A 230 -20.74 0.40 -26.35
C ASP A 230 -20.74 -0.56 -25.15
N PHE A 231 -20.91 -0.02 -23.94
CA PHE A 231 -21.16 -0.79 -22.71
C PHE A 231 -22.57 -0.49 -22.20
N ASP A 232 -23.26 -1.54 -21.73
CA ASP A 232 -24.55 -1.36 -21.04
C ASP A 232 -24.29 -0.81 -19.63
N PRO A 233 -24.69 0.43 -19.32
CA PRO A 233 -24.46 1.05 -18.02
C PRO A 233 -25.36 0.49 -16.92
N THR A 234 -26.38 -0.27 -17.26
CA THR A 234 -27.34 -0.85 -16.29
C THR A 234 -26.82 -2.12 -15.64
N LEU A 235 -25.76 -2.71 -16.18
CA LEU A 235 -25.12 -3.88 -15.58
C LEU A 235 -24.32 -3.48 -14.34
N ASP A 236 -24.38 -4.32 -13.30
CA ASP A 236 -23.59 -4.15 -12.09
C ASP A 236 -22.14 -4.62 -12.36
N GLN A 237 -21.27 -3.67 -12.66
CA GLN A 237 -19.93 -3.90 -13.15
C GLN A 237 -18.98 -2.79 -12.74
N TYR A 238 -17.71 -3.12 -12.73
CA TYR A 238 -16.60 -2.18 -12.49
C TYR A 238 -15.74 -2.05 -13.73
N PHE A 239 -15.14 -0.87 -13.89
CA PHE A 239 -14.15 -0.57 -14.93
C PHE A 239 -12.84 -0.11 -14.28
N GLY A 240 -11.72 -0.71 -14.70
CA GLY A 240 -10.39 -0.37 -14.20
C GLY A 240 -9.85 0.95 -14.76
N ILE A 241 -8.62 1.28 -14.41
CA ILE A 241 -7.90 2.40 -15.02
C ILE A 241 -7.71 2.10 -16.52
N PRO A 242 -8.23 2.96 -17.41
CA PRO A 242 -8.11 2.73 -18.84
C PRO A 242 -6.73 3.14 -19.36
N PHE A 243 -6.41 2.70 -20.56
CA PHE A 243 -5.18 3.09 -21.24
C PHE A 243 -5.37 3.24 -22.75
N TRP A 244 -4.57 4.09 -23.35
CA TRP A 244 -4.62 4.38 -24.78
C TRP A 244 -3.67 3.48 -25.56
N SER A 245 -4.07 3.10 -26.80
CA SER A 245 -3.11 2.60 -27.77
C SER A 245 -2.07 3.66 -28.10
N PRO A 246 -0.82 3.29 -28.43
CA PRO A 246 0.23 4.26 -28.78
C PRO A 246 -0.12 5.16 -29.95
N ASP A 247 -0.95 4.68 -30.90
CA ASP A 247 -1.42 5.44 -32.07
C ASP A 247 -2.72 6.23 -31.81
N SER A 248 -3.23 6.25 -30.58
CA SER A 248 -4.42 6.99 -30.14
C SER A 248 -5.72 6.61 -30.87
N LYS A 249 -5.81 5.40 -31.46
CA LYS A 249 -7.01 4.94 -32.17
C LYS A 249 -7.91 4.04 -31.37
N GLU A 250 -7.41 3.41 -30.32
CA GLU A 250 -8.16 2.55 -29.44
C GLU A 250 -7.97 2.98 -27.98
N PHE A 251 -9.07 2.91 -27.22
CA PHE A 251 -9.09 3.16 -25.79
C PHE A 251 -9.37 1.83 -25.10
N PHE A 252 -8.40 1.29 -24.37
CA PHE A 252 -8.48 -0.01 -23.73
C PHE A 252 -9.16 0.10 -22.38
N ILE A 253 -10.15 -0.74 -22.17
CA ILE A 253 -11.00 -0.76 -20.98
C ILE A 253 -11.02 -2.15 -20.37
N ALA A 254 -10.55 -2.27 -19.14
CA ALA A 254 -10.73 -3.47 -18.33
C ALA A 254 -12.09 -3.41 -17.63
N ARG A 255 -12.84 -4.51 -17.68
CA ARG A 255 -14.15 -4.65 -17.06
C ARG A 255 -14.19 -5.87 -16.16
N MET A 256 -14.78 -5.75 -14.99
CA MET A 256 -15.14 -6.88 -14.10
C MET A 256 -16.64 -6.85 -13.77
N PRO A 257 -17.30 -8.00 -13.62
CA PRO A 257 -18.58 -8.05 -12.93
C PRO A 257 -18.40 -7.71 -11.44
N ARG A 258 -19.47 -7.48 -10.73
CA ARG A 258 -19.46 -7.14 -9.29
C ARG A 258 -18.65 -8.13 -8.44
N LEU A 259 -18.70 -9.42 -8.74
CA LEU A 259 -17.95 -10.46 -8.03
C LEU A 259 -16.43 -10.44 -8.25
N GLN A 260 -15.94 -9.67 -9.21
CA GLN A 260 -14.50 -9.46 -9.47
C GLN A 260 -13.68 -10.75 -9.71
N ASN A 261 -14.33 -11.84 -10.10
CA ASN A 261 -13.70 -13.13 -10.38
C ASN A 261 -13.47 -13.40 -11.87
N THR A 262 -13.87 -12.47 -12.72
CA THR A 262 -13.64 -12.49 -14.18
C THR A 262 -13.22 -11.10 -14.61
N ILE A 263 -12.20 -10.99 -15.47
CA ILE A 263 -11.79 -9.73 -16.08
C ILE A 263 -11.77 -9.85 -17.59
N ASP A 264 -12.42 -8.89 -18.24
CA ASP A 264 -12.41 -8.72 -19.69
C ASP A 264 -11.62 -7.48 -20.06
N LEU A 265 -10.80 -7.53 -21.11
CA LEU A 265 -10.16 -6.37 -21.70
C LEU A 265 -10.78 -6.12 -23.08
N TYR A 266 -11.26 -4.89 -23.29
CA TYR A 266 -11.82 -4.43 -24.53
C TYR A 266 -10.99 -3.30 -25.13
N ALA A 267 -10.84 -3.30 -26.45
CA ALA A 267 -10.35 -2.16 -27.21
C ALA A 267 -11.57 -1.42 -27.80
N VAL A 268 -11.76 -0.16 -27.41
CA VAL A 268 -12.85 0.70 -27.89
C VAL A 268 -12.32 1.57 -29.02
N ASN A 269 -12.99 1.53 -30.17
CA ASN A 269 -12.70 2.39 -31.29
C ASN A 269 -13.12 3.84 -30.96
N VAL A 270 -12.18 4.78 -31.05
CA VAL A 270 -12.40 6.18 -30.67
C VAL A 270 -13.34 6.94 -31.58
N THR A 271 -13.63 6.42 -32.80
CA THR A 271 -14.43 7.11 -33.82
C THR A 271 -15.92 6.82 -33.68
N ASP A 272 -16.29 5.58 -33.32
CA ASP A 272 -17.67 5.12 -33.30
C ASP A 272 -18.11 4.46 -31.98
N GLY A 273 -17.18 4.31 -31.01
CA GLY A 273 -17.46 3.72 -29.71
C GLY A 273 -17.63 2.20 -29.73
N SER A 274 -17.51 1.55 -30.88
CA SER A 274 -17.59 0.08 -30.98
C SER A 274 -16.46 -0.57 -30.18
N LYS A 275 -16.74 -1.72 -29.54
CA LYS A 275 -15.73 -2.42 -28.73
C LYS A 275 -15.37 -3.78 -29.33
N ARG A 276 -14.10 -4.12 -29.23
CA ARG A 276 -13.54 -5.41 -29.62
C ARG A 276 -13.00 -6.09 -28.36
N HIS A 277 -13.41 -7.32 -28.12
CA HIS A 277 -12.89 -8.13 -27.02
C HIS A 277 -11.45 -8.58 -27.34
N VAL A 278 -10.51 -8.36 -26.40
CA VAL A 278 -9.06 -8.62 -26.56
C VAL A 278 -8.58 -9.75 -25.68
N TYR A 279 -9.05 -9.81 -24.43
CA TYR A 279 -8.58 -10.74 -23.43
C TYR A 279 -9.68 -11.07 -22.42
N ASN A 280 -9.67 -12.29 -21.90
CA ASN A 280 -10.51 -12.74 -20.80
C ASN A 280 -9.73 -13.63 -19.85
N GLU A 281 -10.00 -13.49 -18.57
CA GLU A 281 -9.45 -14.31 -17.50
C GLU A 281 -10.50 -14.53 -16.42
N THR A 282 -10.52 -15.73 -15.86
CA THR A 282 -11.40 -16.09 -14.73
C THR A 282 -10.58 -16.82 -13.67
N TYR A 283 -10.85 -16.53 -12.41
CA TYR A 283 -10.22 -17.18 -11.27
C TYR A 283 -11.25 -17.62 -10.22
N LYS A 284 -10.92 -18.62 -9.43
CA LYS A 284 -11.83 -19.23 -8.45
C LYS A 284 -12.24 -18.32 -7.27
N THR A 285 -11.42 -17.30 -6.95
CA THR A 285 -11.68 -16.33 -5.88
C THR A 285 -11.90 -14.95 -6.48
N TRP A 286 -10.89 -14.12 -6.59
CA TRP A 286 -10.94 -12.78 -7.20
C TRP A 286 -9.72 -12.54 -8.10
N LEU A 287 -9.83 -11.55 -8.97
CA LEU A 287 -8.76 -11.06 -9.82
C LEU A 287 -8.39 -9.63 -9.46
N ASN A 288 -7.12 -9.28 -9.68
CA ASN A 288 -6.64 -7.92 -9.57
C ASN A 288 -6.76 -7.21 -10.92
N TRP A 289 -6.90 -5.87 -10.89
CA TRP A 289 -6.86 -5.01 -12.07
C TRP A 289 -5.52 -5.15 -12.81
N PHE A 290 -5.47 -4.68 -14.05
CA PHE A 290 -4.22 -4.55 -14.78
C PHE A 290 -3.41 -3.41 -14.16
N ASP A 291 -2.29 -3.72 -13.54
CA ASP A 291 -1.36 -2.76 -12.99
C ASP A 291 -0.01 -2.85 -13.71
N GLY A 292 0.62 -1.69 -13.96
CA GLY A 292 1.95 -1.64 -14.56
C GLY A 292 2.06 -2.18 -15.99
N VAL A 293 1.00 -2.03 -16.81
CA VAL A 293 1.01 -2.44 -18.22
C VAL A 293 2.03 -1.64 -19.01
N VAL A 294 2.88 -2.32 -19.79
CA VAL A 294 3.86 -1.70 -20.67
C VAL A 294 3.50 -1.93 -22.12
N PHE A 295 3.27 -0.84 -22.86
CA PHE A 295 2.96 -0.86 -24.28
C PHE A 295 4.22 -0.87 -25.12
N THR A 296 4.17 -1.61 -26.22
CA THR A 296 5.22 -1.73 -27.24
C THR A 296 4.59 -1.67 -28.62
N ASP A 297 5.41 -1.73 -29.68
CA ASP A 297 4.88 -1.72 -31.06
C ASP A 297 4.03 -2.94 -31.40
N ARG A 298 4.25 -4.07 -30.74
CA ARG A 298 3.60 -5.35 -31.03
C ARG A 298 2.39 -5.68 -30.17
N GLY A 299 2.34 -5.15 -28.95
CA GLY A 299 1.34 -5.50 -27.97
C GLY A 299 1.68 -4.94 -26.59
N LEU A 300 1.14 -5.55 -25.56
CA LEU A 300 1.30 -5.13 -24.19
C LEU A 300 1.91 -6.24 -23.31
N TYR A 301 2.71 -5.84 -22.35
CA TYR A 301 3.23 -6.69 -21.30
C TYR A 301 2.48 -6.39 -20.01
N MET A 302 2.02 -7.43 -19.32
CA MET A 302 1.19 -7.32 -18.13
C MET A 302 1.55 -8.38 -17.08
N VAL A 303 1.18 -8.12 -15.83
CA VAL A 303 1.36 -9.06 -14.72
C VAL A 303 0.03 -9.72 -14.41
N ARG A 304 -0.01 -11.06 -14.39
CA ARG A 304 -1.21 -11.85 -14.04
C ARG A 304 -0.86 -12.98 -13.06
N GLU A 305 -1.89 -13.51 -12.36
CA GLU A 305 -1.75 -14.48 -11.28
C GLU A 305 -2.93 -15.49 -11.29
N PHE A 306 -3.05 -16.30 -12.33
CA PHE A 306 -4.17 -17.24 -12.50
C PHE A 306 -3.75 -18.66 -12.88
N GLU A 307 -2.51 -18.86 -13.34
CA GLU A 307 -1.97 -20.15 -13.70
C GLU A 307 -0.98 -20.67 -12.67
N GLU A 308 -0.97 -21.97 -12.42
CA GLU A 308 0.09 -22.61 -11.63
C GLU A 308 1.45 -22.49 -12.34
N THR A 309 2.50 -22.38 -11.56
CA THR A 309 3.87 -22.42 -12.06
C THR A 309 4.22 -23.85 -12.54
N ASP A 310 5.13 -23.98 -13.51
CA ASP A 310 5.57 -25.26 -14.05
C ASP A 310 6.25 -26.13 -12.98
N GLU A 311 6.74 -25.52 -11.92
CA GLU A 311 7.38 -26.20 -10.79
C GLU A 311 6.38 -26.74 -9.76
N GLY A 312 5.06 -26.53 -9.96
CA GLY A 312 4.01 -26.98 -9.05
C GLY A 312 4.06 -26.29 -7.66
N SER A 313 4.66 -25.11 -7.58
CA SER A 313 4.77 -24.31 -6.34
C SER A 313 3.54 -23.46 -6.04
N GLY A 314 2.46 -23.59 -6.82
CA GLY A 314 1.22 -22.84 -6.70
C GLY A 314 1.13 -21.66 -7.67
N VAL A 315 0.10 -20.82 -7.48
CA VAL A 315 -0.19 -19.67 -8.35
C VAL A 315 0.56 -18.43 -7.82
N TRP A 316 1.40 -17.88 -8.71
CA TRP A 316 2.23 -16.72 -8.45
C TRP A 316 2.06 -15.66 -9.55
N GLN A 317 2.55 -14.45 -9.33
CA GLN A 317 2.54 -13.38 -10.32
C GLN A 317 3.54 -13.67 -11.44
N GLN A 318 3.05 -13.69 -12.69
CA GLN A 318 3.89 -13.89 -13.86
C GLN A 318 3.72 -12.74 -14.85
N ILE A 319 4.75 -12.51 -15.66
CA ILE A 319 4.71 -11.55 -16.76
C ILE A 319 4.21 -12.26 -18.02
N TYR A 320 3.23 -11.66 -18.68
CA TYR A 320 2.66 -12.12 -19.93
C TYR A 320 2.82 -11.07 -21.03
N PHE A 321 2.95 -11.53 -22.26
CA PHE A 321 2.77 -10.72 -23.45
C PHE A 321 1.41 -10.99 -24.07
N LEU A 322 0.72 -9.94 -24.51
CA LEU A 322 -0.55 -9.99 -25.23
C LEU A 322 -0.47 -9.10 -26.46
N SER A 323 -0.72 -9.66 -27.66
CA SER A 323 -0.83 -8.87 -28.89
C SER A 323 -2.09 -8.00 -28.91
N TYR A 324 -2.08 -6.85 -29.60
CA TYR A 324 -3.23 -5.93 -29.66
C TYR A 324 -4.49 -6.58 -30.25
N ASP A 325 -4.35 -7.57 -31.12
CA ASP A 325 -5.49 -8.30 -31.68
C ASP A 325 -5.98 -9.49 -30.82
N GLY A 326 -5.31 -9.71 -29.67
CA GLY A 326 -5.65 -10.77 -28.73
C GLY A 326 -5.28 -12.20 -29.18
N LYS A 327 -4.56 -12.38 -30.32
CA LYS A 327 -4.27 -13.71 -30.85
C LYS A 327 -3.01 -14.36 -30.30
N GLU A 328 -2.04 -13.57 -29.88
CA GLU A 328 -0.83 -14.04 -29.21
C GLU A 328 -0.90 -13.71 -27.73
N PHE A 329 -0.86 -14.74 -26.89
CA PHE A 329 -0.80 -14.63 -25.44
C PHE A 329 0.20 -15.64 -24.91
N CYS A 330 1.27 -15.18 -24.26
CA CYS A 330 2.30 -16.08 -23.76
C CYS A 330 2.88 -15.63 -22.42
N ARG A 331 3.12 -16.61 -21.53
CA ARG A 331 3.83 -16.44 -20.27
C ARG A 331 5.33 -16.30 -20.51
N LEU A 332 5.98 -15.34 -19.87
CA LEU A 332 7.41 -15.04 -20.02
C LEU A 332 8.24 -15.43 -18.80
N THR A 333 7.63 -15.44 -17.62
CA THR A 333 8.30 -15.79 -16.36
C THR A 333 7.66 -17.00 -15.72
N ASP A 334 8.38 -17.63 -14.81
CA ASP A 334 7.90 -18.75 -13.99
C ASP A 334 8.49 -18.67 -12.57
N GLY A 335 7.99 -19.52 -11.64
CA GLY A 335 8.43 -19.61 -10.25
C GLY A 335 7.76 -18.59 -9.31
N PRO A 336 8.24 -18.46 -8.07
CA PRO A 336 7.53 -17.76 -7.00
C PRO A 336 7.71 -16.24 -7.05
N ASN A 337 7.34 -15.61 -8.16
CA ASN A 337 7.36 -14.15 -8.27
C ASN A 337 6.18 -13.52 -7.54
N TRP A 338 6.42 -12.51 -6.71
CA TRP A 338 5.38 -11.71 -6.08
C TRP A 338 5.75 -10.24 -6.03
N ASN A 339 4.74 -9.36 -5.96
CA ASN A 339 4.93 -7.93 -6.05
C ASN A 339 5.72 -7.51 -7.31
N VAL A 340 5.35 -8.11 -8.44
CA VAL A 340 6.01 -7.92 -9.73
C VAL A 340 5.69 -6.55 -10.30
N SER A 341 6.72 -5.81 -10.72
CA SER A 341 6.57 -4.56 -11.45
C SER A 341 7.49 -4.56 -12.67
N ILE A 342 6.93 -4.38 -13.86
CA ILE A 342 7.68 -4.29 -15.12
C ILE A 342 8.33 -2.91 -15.19
N ILE A 343 9.66 -2.86 -15.27
CA ILE A 343 10.43 -1.61 -15.28
C ILE A 343 10.76 -1.19 -16.73
N ARG A 344 11.07 -2.16 -17.59
CA ARG A 344 11.50 -1.90 -18.97
C ARG A 344 11.31 -3.13 -19.83
N VAL A 345 10.94 -2.91 -21.09
CA VAL A 345 10.96 -3.92 -22.15
C VAL A 345 11.95 -3.49 -23.23
N ASP A 346 12.85 -4.38 -23.64
CA ASP A 346 13.72 -4.23 -24.81
C ASP A 346 13.25 -5.23 -25.89
N GLU A 347 12.27 -4.82 -26.70
CA GLU A 347 11.70 -5.69 -27.74
C GLU A 347 12.72 -6.19 -28.76
N LYS A 348 13.76 -5.39 -29.04
CA LYS A 348 14.79 -5.79 -30.01
C LYS A 348 15.60 -6.98 -29.55
N LYS A 349 15.83 -7.09 -28.24
CA LYS A 349 16.54 -8.21 -27.61
C LYS A 349 15.56 -9.29 -27.13
N GLY A 350 14.31 -8.94 -26.88
CA GLY A 350 13.31 -9.78 -26.21
C GLY A 350 13.58 -9.90 -24.72
N ASP A 351 14.21 -8.88 -24.11
CA ASP A 351 14.51 -8.83 -22.69
C ASP A 351 13.42 -8.02 -21.96
N VAL A 352 12.91 -8.55 -20.83
CA VAL A 352 12.03 -7.82 -19.91
C VAL A 352 12.72 -7.66 -18.57
N TYR A 353 12.78 -6.43 -18.09
CA TYR A 353 13.36 -6.05 -16.79
C TYR A 353 12.24 -5.76 -15.81
N TYR A 354 12.31 -6.38 -14.63
CA TYR A 354 11.23 -6.28 -13.64
C TYR A 354 11.78 -6.38 -12.22
N THR A 355 11.06 -5.82 -11.25
CA THR A 355 11.30 -6.09 -9.83
C THR A 355 10.32 -7.15 -9.34
N ALA A 356 10.75 -7.96 -8.41
CA ALA A 356 9.92 -8.95 -7.73
C ALA A 356 10.51 -9.35 -6.38
N LYS A 357 9.66 -9.82 -5.48
CA LYS A 357 10.02 -10.74 -4.42
C LYS A 357 10.08 -12.13 -5.05
N ARG A 358 11.27 -12.64 -5.29
CA ARG A 358 11.49 -13.92 -5.95
C ARG A 358 12.46 -14.81 -5.17
N ASP A 359 13.65 -14.29 -4.91
CA ASP A 359 14.70 -14.97 -4.14
C ASP A 359 14.63 -14.63 -2.63
N ALA A 360 13.66 -13.82 -2.21
CA ALA A 360 13.36 -13.50 -0.81
C ALA A 360 11.91 -13.01 -0.65
N VAL A 361 11.26 -13.37 0.47
CA VAL A 361 9.83 -13.05 0.70
C VAL A 361 9.59 -11.63 1.23
N ALA A 362 10.56 -11.05 1.96
CA ALA A 362 10.39 -9.75 2.61
C ALA A 362 11.07 -8.58 1.86
N LYS A 363 11.76 -8.84 0.75
CA LYS A 363 12.47 -7.84 -0.06
C LYS A 363 12.39 -8.18 -1.54
N GLN A 364 12.60 -7.18 -2.38
CA GLN A 364 12.58 -7.32 -3.84
C GLN A 364 13.96 -7.04 -4.43
N ALA A 365 14.27 -7.70 -5.55
CA ALA A 365 15.43 -7.41 -6.38
C ALA A 365 15.02 -7.07 -7.80
N LEU A 366 15.95 -6.54 -8.60
CA LEU A 366 15.76 -6.34 -10.03
C LEU A 366 16.18 -7.61 -10.78
N TYR A 367 15.31 -8.07 -11.66
CA TYR A 367 15.50 -9.21 -12.52
C TYR A 367 15.40 -8.85 -13.99
N LYS A 368 15.94 -9.71 -14.81
CA LYS A 368 15.77 -9.72 -16.25
C LYS A 368 15.38 -11.12 -16.69
N VAL A 369 14.33 -11.24 -17.51
CA VAL A 369 14.03 -12.45 -18.27
C VAL A 369 14.40 -12.22 -19.73
N ASP A 370 15.12 -13.15 -20.33
CA ASP A 370 15.48 -13.10 -21.76
C ASP A 370 14.44 -13.87 -22.63
N LYS A 371 14.55 -13.75 -23.95
CA LYS A 371 13.67 -14.43 -24.91
C LYS A 371 13.66 -15.96 -24.83
N LYS A 372 14.55 -16.57 -24.04
CA LYS A 372 14.59 -18.02 -23.80
C LYS A 372 13.96 -18.39 -22.46
N GLY A 373 13.41 -17.42 -21.73
CA GLY A 373 12.86 -17.60 -20.38
C GLY A 373 13.93 -17.67 -19.27
N VAL A 374 15.20 -17.38 -19.57
CA VAL A 374 16.26 -17.40 -18.54
C VAL A 374 16.14 -16.13 -17.68
N ILE A 375 15.91 -16.33 -16.39
CA ILE A 375 15.81 -15.25 -15.41
C ILE A 375 17.17 -15.02 -14.73
N LYS A 376 17.59 -13.76 -14.69
CA LYS A 376 18.82 -13.32 -13.99
C LYS A 376 18.51 -12.22 -13.01
N ALA A 377 19.04 -12.32 -11.80
CA ALA A 377 19.11 -11.18 -10.87
C ALA A 377 20.16 -10.18 -11.36
N LEU A 378 19.82 -8.90 -11.36
CA LEU A 378 20.69 -7.79 -11.74
C LEU A 378 21.16 -6.97 -10.53
N THR A 379 20.46 -7.08 -9.41
CA THR A 379 20.88 -6.58 -8.10
C THR A 379 20.99 -7.77 -7.14
N ASP A 380 21.80 -7.60 -6.11
CA ASP A 380 21.99 -8.64 -5.09
C ASP A 380 20.70 -8.86 -4.29
N PRO A 381 20.10 -10.08 -4.29
CA PRO A 381 18.89 -10.38 -3.52
C PRO A 381 19.06 -10.28 -1.99
N ALA A 382 20.29 -10.17 -1.48
CA ALA A 382 20.55 -9.86 -0.07
C ALA A 382 20.04 -8.46 0.33
N TYR A 383 19.75 -7.59 -0.63
CA TYR A 383 19.26 -6.23 -0.42
C TYR A 383 17.91 -6.01 -1.09
N ASN A 384 17.08 -5.20 -0.45
CA ASN A 384 15.87 -4.67 -1.06
C ASN A 384 16.25 -3.57 -2.06
N ALA A 385 15.90 -3.75 -3.34
CA ALA A 385 16.21 -2.84 -4.42
C ALA A 385 15.00 -1.95 -4.75
N THR A 386 15.20 -0.63 -4.71
CA THR A 386 14.17 0.38 -5.02
C THR A 386 14.72 1.49 -5.90
N GLY A 387 13.86 2.40 -6.37
CA GLY A 387 14.28 3.56 -7.15
C GLY A 387 15.01 3.21 -8.44
N ILE A 388 14.67 2.10 -9.07
CA ILE A 388 15.36 1.61 -10.26
C ILE A 388 15.06 2.51 -11.46
N SER A 389 16.13 2.98 -12.11
CA SER A 389 16.03 3.84 -13.29
C SER A 389 17.11 3.49 -14.31
N PHE A 390 16.68 3.16 -15.51
CA PHE A 390 17.58 2.82 -16.62
C PHE A 390 17.99 4.03 -17.43
N SER A 391 19.22 4.01 -17.98
CA SER A 391 19.63 4.91 -19.06
C SER A 391 18.71 4.73 -20.28
N PRO A 392 18.52 5.75 -21.13
CA PRO A 392 17.66 5.64 -22.31
C PRO A 392 18.01 4.43 -23.19
N ASP A 393 19.32 4.15 -23.41
CA ASP A 393 19.78 2.99 -24.18
C ASP A 393 19.75 1.66 -23.41
N GLY A 394 19.37 1.68 -22.11
CA GLY A 394 19.24 0.50 -21.27
C GLY A 394 20.56 -0.18 -20.85
N LYS A 395 21.72 0.42 -21.11
CA LYS A 395 23.02 -0.18 -20.75
C LYS A 395 23.40 -0.03 -19.30
N TYR A 396 22.87 0.99 -18.64
CA TYR A 396 23.15 1.28 -17.24
C TYR A 396 21.83 1.45 -16.47
N PHE A 397 21.87 1.23 -15.19
CA PHE A 397 20.77 1.58 -14.28
C PHE A 397 21.31 2.01 -12.92
N VAL A 398 20.50 2.82 -12.22
CA VAL A 398 20.71 3.18 -10.82
C VAL A 398 19.73 2.39 -9.97
N ALA A 399 20.15 1.96 -8.79
CA ALA A 399 19.29 1.38 -7.78
C ALA A 399 19.66 1.88 -6.38
N SER A 400 18.67 1.99 -5.52
CA SER A 400 18.81 2.18 -4.07
C SER A 400 18.69 0.82 -3.41
N LEU A 401 19.70 0.45 -2.61
CA LEU A 401 19.83 -0.86 -1.96
C LEU A 401 19.87 -0.69 -0.44
N SER A 402 19.14 -1.53 0.28
CA SER A 402 19.19 -1.59 1.75
C SER A 402 18.63 -2.92 2.27
N ASN A 403 18.85 -3.21 3.54
CA ASN A 403 18.13 -4.21 4.31
C ASN A 403 17.95 -3.72 5.74
N MET A 404 17.38 -4.51 6.65
CA MET A 404 17.11 -4.10 8.03
C MET A 404 18.35 -3.62 8.78
N THR A 405 19.55 -4.14 8.46
CA THR A 405 20.80 -3.86 9.15
C THR A 405 21.78 -3.03 8.33
N THR A 406 21.48 -2.80 7.05
CA THR A 406 22.34 -2.04 6.14
C THR A 406 21.62 -0.77 5.70
N PRO A 407 22.13 0.43 6.07
CA PRO A 407 21.63 1.72 5.59
C PRO A 407 21.62 1.83 4.06
N VAL A 408 20.84 2.77 3.56
CA VAL A 408 20.64 2.97 2.12
C VAL A 408 21.95 3.25 1.41
N LYS A 409 22.21 2.48 0.35
CA LYS A 409 23.27 2.71 -0.65
C LYS A 409 22.65 2.97 -2.00
N ILE A 410 23.19 3.95 -2.72
CA ILE A 410 22.82 4.21 -4.10
C ILE A 410 23.96 3.75 -4.97
N GLU A 411 23.69 2.84 -5.88
CA GLU A 411 24.68 2.22 -6.75
C GLU A 411 24.29 2.32 -8.22
N LEU A 412 25.30 2.40 -9.08
CA LEU A 412 25.20 2.47 -10.53
C LEU A 412 25.72 1.17 -11.14
N PHE A 413 24.89 0.51 -11.93
CA PHE A 413 25.13 -0.82 -12.48
C PHE A 413 25.26 -0.81 -14.00
N ASN A 414 25.94 -1.83 -14.53
CA ASN A 414 25.85 -2.20 -15.93
C ASN A 414 24.81 -3.31 -16.12
N SER A 415 23.83 -3.11 -16.98
CA SER A 415 22.71 -4.04 -17.20
C SER A 415 23.08 -5.35 -17.89
N SER A 416 24.33 -5.47 -18.39
CA SER A 416 24.85 -6.73 -18.95
C SER A 416 25.28 -7.73 -17.89
N ASN A 417 25.56 -7.27 -16.68
CA ASN A 417 25.94 -8.12 -15.56
C ASN A 417 24.68 -8.73 -14.95
N GLY A 418 24.77 -9.98 -14.53
CA GLY A 418 23.62 -10.64 -13.88
C GLY A 418 23.94 -12.10 -13.55
N MET A 419 23.37 -12.58 -12.45
CA MET A 419 23.48 -13.94 -11.97
C MET A 419 22.16 -14.69 -12.23
N VAL A 420 22.26 -15.94 -12.71
CA VAL A 420 21.07 -16.76 -12.92
C VAL A 420 20.35 -16.98 -11.59
N SER A 421 19.08 -16.60 -11.55
CA SER A 421 18.19 -16.85 -10.42
C SER A 421 17.73 -18.30 -10.47
N ASN A 422 18.03 -19.06 -9.43
CA ASN A 422 17.66 -20.48 -9.32
C ASN A 422 16.85 -20.77 -8.04
N TYR A 423 16.31 -19.74 -7.38
CA TYR A 423 15.59 -19.78 -6.10
C TYR A 423 16.41 -20.32 -4.90
N ALA A 424 17.69 -20.63 -5.09
CA ALA A 424 18.52 -21.25 -4.04
C ALA A 424 18.64 -20.39 -2.76
N TYR A 425 18.20 -19.14 -2.82
CA TYR A 425 18.24 -18.17 -1.73
C TYR A 425 16.84 -17.78 -1.23
N ASN A 426 15.81 -18.50 -1.68
CA ASN A 426 14.46 -18.21 -1.27
C ASN A 426 14.12 -19.06 -0.04
N ALA A 427 13.87 -18.42 1.10
CA ALA A 427 13.25 -19.09 2.24
C ALA A 427 11.96 -19.82 1.83
N CYS A 428 11.25 -19.32 0.77
CA CYS A 428 10.15 -20.04 0.15
C CYS A 428 10.57 -21.32 -0.60
N ALA A 429 11.77 -21.40 -1.19
CA ALA A 429 12.21 -22.65 -1.80
C ALA A 429 12.40 -23.74 -0.74
N ASP A 430 12.98 -23.36 0.40
CA ASP A 430 13.04 -24.26 1.57
C ASP A 430 11.65 -24.51 2.17
N CYS A 431 10.72 -23.54 2.12
CA CYS A 431 9.32 -23.71 2.46
C CYS A 431 8.63 -24.76 1.59
N LEU A 432 8.93 -24.79 0.31
CA LEU A 432 8.37 -25.80 -0.61
C LEU A 432 8.95 -27.20 -0.35
N ILE A 433 10.23 -27.29 0.01
CA ILE A 433 10.87 -28.56 0.40
C ILE A 433 10.28 -29.04 1.73
N TYR A 434 10.09 -28.16 2.71
CA TYR A 434 9.51 -28.51 4.01
C TYR A 434 8.02 -28.93 3.88
N ARG A 435 7.23 -28.29 3.03
CA ARG A 435 5.84 -28.74 2.75
C ARG A 435 5.77 -30.18 2.22
N LYS A 436 6.82 -30.66 1.57
CA LYS A 436 6.91 -32.05 1.07
C LYS A 436 7.44 -33.04 2.10
N THR A 437 8.14 -32.58 3.13
CA THR A 437 8.80 -33.42 4.14
C THR A 437 8.13 -33.37 5.52
N ALA A 438 7.25 -32.44 5.81
CA ALA A 438 6.39 -32.47 6.96
C ALA A 438 5.40 -33.65 6.80
N SER A 439 5.86 -34.83 7.19
CA SER A 439 5.02 -36.00 7.32
C SER A 439 3.97 -35.77 8.39
N GLU A 440 2.80 -36.27 8.13
CA GLU A 440 1.52 -36.40 8.79
C GLU A 440 1.46 -36.51 10.36
N GLU A 441 2.53 -36.26 11.08
CA GLU A 441 2.50 -36.06 12.52
C GLU A 441 2.32 -34.58 12.81
N GLU A 442 1.33 -34.24 13.64
CA GLU A 442 1.04 -32.89 14.15
C GLU A 442 2.34 -32.19 14.52
N SER A 443 2.90 -31.40 13.61
CA SER A 443 4.10 -30.63 13.88
C SER A 443 3.70 -29.44 14.77
N ASP A 444 4.34 -29.30 15.93
CA ASP A 444 4.24 -28.08 16.71
C ASP A 444 4.73 -26.89 15.87
N ASN A 445 4.05 -25.74 16.03
CA ASN A 445 4.55 -24.50 15.44
C ASN A 445 5.87 -24.10 16.12
N TYR A 446 6.81 -23.53 15.34
CA TYR A 446 8.13 -23.14 15.85
C TYR A 446 8.70 -21.92 15.12
N LEU A 447 9.63 -21.24 15.80
CA LEU A 447 10.29 -20.05 15.32
C LEU A 447 11.66 -20.39 14.73
N ILE A 448 11.96 -19.87 13.53
CA ILE A 448 13.25 -20.01 12.89
C ILE A 448 13.86 -18.63 12.68
N PRO A 449 15.04 -18.32 13.25
CA PRO A 449 15.79 -17.13 12.90
C PRO A 449 16.23 -17.18 11.44
N HIS A 450 16.17 -16.06 10.74
CA HIS A 450 16.60 -15.98 9.34
C HIS A 450 18.07 -16.41 9.17
N SER A 451 18.92 -16.08 10.15
CA SER A 451 20.33 -16.49 10.17
C SER A 451 20.53 -18.01 10.15
N ALA A 452 19.55 -18.79 10.61
CA ALA A 452 19.59 -20.25 10.56
C ALA A 452 19.23 -20.82 9.18
N LEU A 453 18.60 -20.02 8.31
CA LEU A 453 18.15 -20.44 6.98
C LEU A 453 19.14 -20.04 5.87
N MET A 454 20.00 -19.06 6.14
CA MET A 454 20.95 -18.59 5.14
C MET A 454 22.24 -19.42 5.24
N PRO A 455 22.61 -20.16 4.18
CA PRO A 455 24.00 -20.54 4.05
C PRO A 455 24.82 -19.25 3.92
N ASP A 456 26.01 -19.24 4.46
CA ASP A 456 27.05 -18.19 4.51
C ASP A 456 26.77 -16.93 3.63
N PRO A 457 27.11 -15.71 4.11
CA PRO A 457 26.71 -14.48 3.45
C PRO A 457 27.02 -14.54 1.97
N PHE A 458 25.98 -14.33 1.20
CA PHE A 458 25.98 -14.32 -0.24
C PHE A 458 27.09 -13.41 -0.77
N THR A 459 28.17 -13.99 -1.23
CA THR A 459 29.23 -13.27 -1.92
C THR A 459 28.85 -13.15 -3.39
N SER A 460 27.86 -12.31 -3.70
CA SER A 460 27.58 -12.02 -5.09
C SER A 460 28.54 -10.96 -5.61
N ASP A 461 29.08 -11.19 -6.81
CA ASP A 461 29.81 -10.16 -7.55
C ASP A 461 28.88 -9.11 -8.19
N LEU A 462 27.57 -9.13 -7.84
CA LEU A 462 26.55 -8.19 -8.31
C LEU A 462 26.64 -6.83 -7.58
N ARG A 463 27.83 -6.24 -7.60
CA ARG A 463 28.03 -4.91 -7.03
C ARG A 463 28.03 -3.84 -8.12
N GLY A 464 27.26 -2.79 -7.87
CA GLY A 464 27.32 -1.56 -8.63
C GLY A 464 28.47 -0.68 -8.18
N ARG A 465 28.68 0.40 -8.90
CA ARG A 465 29.57 1.48 -8.46
C ARG A 465 28.82 2.34 -7.45
N LEU A 466 29.37 2.47 -6.26
CA LEU A 466 28.81 3.30 -5.20
C LEU A 466 28.75 4.78 -5.63
N VAL A 467 27.56 5.37 -5.53
CA VAL A 467 27.29 6.79 -5.77
C VAL A 467 27.12 7.54 -4.44
N ALA A 468 26.37 6.93 -3.50
CA ALA A 468 26.16 7.49 -2.17
C ALA A 468 25.93 6.35 -1.16
N ASP A 469 26.39 6.56 0.07
CA ASP A 469 26.21 5.66 1.21
C ASP A 469 25.68 6.45 2.40
N MET A 470 24.52 6.05 2.92
CA MET A 470 23.92 6.66 4.11
C MET A 470 24.75 6.33 5.36
N ALA A 471 25.38 5.18 5.40
CA ALA A 471 26.36 4.85 6.44
C ALA A 471 27.63 5.67 6.24
N GLY A 472 28.09 6.34 7.28
CA GLY A 472 29.43 6.91 7.31
C GLY A 472 30.48 5.81 7.55
N PRO A 473 31.77 6.14 7.43
CA PRO A 473 32.84 5.19 7.69
C PRO A 473 32.87 4.70 9.15
N ASP A 474 32.27 5.46 10.05
CA ASP A 474 32.21 5.18 11.49
C ASP A 474 30.86 4.57 11.91
N PHE A 475 30.03 4.12 10.97
CA PHE A 475 28.74 3.52 11.26
C PHE A 475 28.90 2.23 12.07
N ASP A 476 28.36 2.24 13.29
CA ASP A 476 28.30 1.07 14.18
C ASP A 476 26.84 0.66 14.39
N PRO A 477 26.37 -0.44 13.80
CA PRO A 477 24.98 -0.90 13.98
C PRO A 477 24.67 -1.30 15.42
N SER A 478 25.68 -1.64 16.24
CA SER A 478 25.47 -2.11 17.63
C SER A 478 24.94 -1.06 18.59
N VAL A 479 25.00 0.23 18.22
CA VAL A 479 24.43 1.32 19.05
C VAL A 479 22.90 1.43 18.95
N TYR A 480 22.31 0.74 17.97
CA TYR A 480 20.86 0.73 17.72
C TYR A 480 20.27 -0.66 18.00
N ALA A 481 19.01 -0.67 18.43
CA ALA A 481 18.20 -1.87 18.38
C ALA A 481 17.65 -2.02 16.95
N LEU A 482 18.30 -2.86 16.16
CA LEU A 482 17.90 -3.14 14.79
C LEU A 482 17.01 -4.40 14.73
N PRO A 483 16.04 -4.48 13.79
CA PRO A 483 15.22 -5.65 13.66
C PRO A 483 15.99 -6.86 13.13
N GLU A 484 15.56 -8.04 13.57
CA GLU A 484 15.97 -9.32 13.02
C GLU A 484 14.77 -9.98 12.32
N LEU A 485 14.99 -10.54 11.13
CA LEU A 485 13.98 -11.30 10.41
C LEU A 485 13.86 -12.70 11.02
N VAL A 486 12.64 -13.12 11.30
CA VAL A 486 12.31 -14.43 11.84
C VAL A 486 11.14 -15.04 11.06
N TYR A 487 10.98 -16.35 11.12
CA TYR A 487 9.87 -17.05 10.49
C TYR A 487 9.15 -17.94 11.49
N LEU A 488 7.85 -17.83 11.54
CA LEU A 488 6.98 -18.83 12.15
C LEU A 488 6.63 -19.89 11.10
N VAL A 489 6.83 -21.15 11.44
CA VAL A 489 6.25 -22.27 10.69
C VAL A 489 4.97 -22.68 11.38
N THR A 490 3.82 -22.49 10.73
CA THR A 490 2.52 -22.84 11.28
C THR A 490 2.31 -24.36 11.31
N ARG A 491 1.38 -24.86 12.13
CA ARG A 491 1.05 -26.29 12.20
C ARG A 491 0.61 -26.88 10.85
N ASP A 492 -0.02 -26.07 10.00
CA ASP A 492 -0.45 -26.47 8.65
C ASP A 492 0.58 -26.11 7.56
N GLY A 493 1.82 -25.75 7.96
CA GLY A 493 2.99 -25.65 7.09
C GLY A 493 3.16 -24.33 6.35
N PHE A 494 2.49 -23.23 6.74
CA PHE A 494 2.78 -21.91 6.21
C PHE A 494 4.00 -21.29 6.90
N TRP A 495 4.80 -20.59 6.13
CA TRP A 495 5.92 -19.79 6.64
C TRP A 495 5.48 -18.33 6.69
N LEU A 496 5.42 -17.81 7.91
CA LEU A 496 4.98 -16.45 8.17
C LEU A 496 6.17 -15.62 8.64
N PRO A 497 6.54 -14.54 7.94
CA PRO A 497 7.65 -13.71 8.36
C PRO A 497 7.28 -12.79 9.52
N GLY A 498 8.28 -12.49 10.35
CA GLY A 498 8.22 -11.50 11.41
C GLY A 498 9.51 -10.70 11.50
N MET A 499 9.45 -9.52 12.08
CA MET A 499 10.59 -8.67 12.42
C MET A 499 10.59 -8.45 13.92
N ILE A 500 11.61 -8.94 14.62
CA ILE A 500 11.77 -8.80 16.07
C ILE A 500 12.84 -7.77 16.40
N VAL A 501 12.56 -6.87 17.33
CA VAL A 501 13.51 -5.90 17.90
C VAL A 501 13.62 -6.17 19.39
N TYR A 502 14.81 -6.50 19.83
CA TYR A 502 15.08 -6.78 21.24
C TYR A 502 15.34 -5.50 22.04
N PRO A 503 15.07 -5.51 23.36
CA PRO A 503 15.46 -4.45 24.25
C PRO A 503 16.95 -4.12 24.19
N LYS A 504 17.30 -2.85 24.35
CA LYS A 504 18.68 -2.44 24.56
C LYS A 504 19.23 -3.13 25.82
N ASN A 505 20.40 -3.75 25.71
CA ASN A 505 20.97 -4.60 26.76
C ASN A 505 20.13 -5.86 27.06
N PHE A 506 19.60 -6.50 26.02
CA PHE A 506 18.87 -7.73 26.12
C PHE A 506 19.64 -8.82 26.86
N ASP A 507 18.97 -9.53 27.75
CA ASP A 507 19.52 -10.61 28.59
C ASP A 507 18.52 -11.77 28.59
N GLU A 508 18.86 -12.85 27.92
CA GLU A 508 18.01 -14.03 27.75
C GLU A 508 17.59 -14.69 29.08
N SER A 509 18.26 -14.38 30.18
CA SER A 509 17.91 -14.88 31.53
C SER A 509 16.76 -14.12 32.19
N LYS A 510 16.33 -13.00 31.60
CA LYS A 510 15.22 -12.15 32.09
C LYS A 510 14.00 -12.34 31.24
N LYS A 511 12.86 -11.99 31.82
CA LYS A 511 11.58 -11.95 31.10
C LYS A 511 11.23 -10.51 30.68
N TYR A 512 10.72 -10.39 29.46
CA TYR A 512 10.33 -9.12 28.85
C TYR A 512 8.88 -9.16 28.37
N PRO A 513 8.12 -8.08 28.53
CA PRO A 513 6.84 -7.94 27.87
C PRO A 513 7.04 -7.80 26.36
N VAL A 514 6.01 -8.14 25.58
CA VAL A 514 6.04 -8.10 24.12
C VAL A 514 4.96 -7.16 23.60
N HIS A 515 5.33 -6.31 22.66
CA HIS A 515 4.44 -5.53 21.80
C HIS A 515 4.43 -6.13 20.40
N VAL A 516 3.23 -6.54 19.95
CA VAL A 516 3.02 -7.12 18.62
C VAL A 516 2.33 -6.08 17.74
N ASP A 517 2.99 -5.67 16.66
CA ASP A 517 2.46 -4.74 15.67
C ASP A 517 1.90 -5.52 14.47
N ILE A 518 0.61 -5.31 14.14
CA ILE A 518 -0.10 -6.09 13.13
C ILE A 518 -0.92 -5.22 12.19
N TYR A 519 -1.13 -5.76 10.97
CA TYR A 519 -2.18 -5.28 10.07
C TYR A 519 -3.12 -6.43 9.68
N GLY A 520 -2.65 -7.40 8.93
CA GLY A 520 -3.39 -8.61 8.56
C GLY A 520 -4.20 -8.52 7.28
N GLY A 521 -4.39 -7.32 6.71
CA GLY A 521 -5.18 -7.15 5.48
C GLY A 521 -4.58 -7.88 4.27
N PRO A 522 -5.43 -8.34 3.34
CA PRO A 522 -5.01 -9.11 2.17
C PRO A 522 -3.94 -8.39 1.34
N ASN A 523 -2.90 -9.13 0.97
CA ASN A 523 -1.78 -8.65 0.14
C ASN A 523 -1.12 -7.34 0.65
N THR A 524 -1.15 -7.10 1.96
CA THR A 524 -0.62 -5.90 2.59
C THR A 524 0.42 -6.25 3.65
N PRO A 525 1.67 -6.59 3.26
CA PRO A 525 2.70 -7.00 4.20
C PRO A 525 3.20 -5.83 5.04
N MET A 526 3.33 -6.05 6.34
CA MET A 526 4.03 -5.18 7.30
C MET A 526 5.53 -5.51 7.35
N VAL A 527 5.87 -6.78 7.27
CA VAL A 527 7.25 -7.27 7.30
C VAL A 527 7.96 -6.96 6.00
N ARG A 528 8.97 -6.07 6.09
CA ARG A 528 9.75 -5.60 4.93
C ARG A 528 11.21 -5.48 5.30
N ASP A 529 12.06 -6.29 4.69
CA ASP A 529 13.51 -6.25 4.91
C ASP A 529 14.13 -5.06 4.16
N ARG A 530 14.02 -3.88 4.76
CA ARG A 530 14.56 -2.61 4.27
C ARG A 530 15.06 -1.77 5.44
N TRP A 531 15.96 -0.85 5.16
CA TRP A 531 16.42 0.11 6.17
C TRP A 531 15.30 1.06 6.60
N VAL A 532 15.18 1.20 7.91
CA VAL A 532 14.42 2.25 8.56
C VAL A 532 15.39 2.98 9.49
N THR A 533 15.59 4.27 9.26
CA THR A 533 16.53 5.06 10.08
C THR A 533 16.08 5.08 11.53
N PRO A 534 16.92 4.67 12.47
CA PRO A 534 16.62 4.73 13.90
C PRO A 534 16.26 6.14 14.36
N ASN A 535 15.22 6.26 15.16
CA ASN A 535 14.74 7.50 15.76
C ASN A 535 13.98 7.23 17.07
N ASP A 536 13.60 8.27 17.79
CA ASP A 536 12.92 8.18 19.08
C ASP A 536 11.58 7.42 19.06
N VAL A 537 10.98 7.23 17.89
CA VAL A 537 9.71 6.49 17.76
C VAL A 537 10.00 4.98 17.69
N ASN A 538 10.87 4.57 16.76
CA ASN A 538 11.15 3.15 16.53
C ASN A 538 12.14 2.52 17.52
N GLN A 539 12.89 3.34 18.29
CA GLN A 539 13.77 2.84 19.36
C GLN A 539 13.07 2.82 20.74
N TRP A 540 11.90 3.46 20.86
CA TRP A 540 11.22 3.66 22.13
C TRP A 540 10.93 2.37 22.89
N TYR A 541 10.42 1.33 22.22
CA TYR A 541 10.11 0.04 22.87
C TYR A 541 11.36 -0.62 23.43
N SER A 542 12.42 -0.68 22.62
CA SER A 542 13.72 -1.24 23.03
C SER A 542 14.33 -0.50 24.22
N GLU A 543 14.26 0.83 24.25
CA GLU A 543 14.75 1.67 25.34
C GLU A 543 13.93 1.49 26.63
N ASN A 544 12.65 1.15 26.50
CA ASN A 544 11.77 0.86 27.63
C ASN A 544 11.76 -0.61 28.05
N GLY A 545 12.63 -1.46 27.49
CA GLY A 545 12.73 -2.88 27.86
C GLY A 545 11.51 -3.68 27.42
N ILE A 546 10.94 -3.41 26.25
CA ILE A 546 9.83 -4.12 25.62
C ILE A 546 10.35 -4.77 24.35
N ILE A 547 10.12 -6.05 24.14
CA ILE A 547 10.35 -6.71 22.86
C ILE A 547 9.27 -6.21 21.91
N GLN A 548 9.66 -5.67 20.74
CA GLN A 548 8.73 -5.34 19.68
C GLN A 548 8.83 -6.37 18.56
N ILE A 549 7.69 -6.87 18.10
CA ILE A 549 7.63 -7.75 16.94
C ILE A 549 6.53 -7.29 15.99
N THR A 550 6.88 -7.17 14.71
CA THR A 550 5.90 -6.99 13.62
C THR A 550 5.73 -8.32 12.91
N VAL A 551 4.50 -8.77 12.73
CA VAL A 551 4.21 -10.10 12.15
C VAL A 551 3.15 -10.02 11.07
N ASP A 552 3.27 -10.89 10.06
CA ASP A 552 2.32 -11.01 8.97
C ASP A 552 1.62 -12.39 8.97
N PRO A 553 0.30 -12.46 8.65
CA PRO A 553 -0.40 -13.71 8.45
C PRO A 553 -0.18 -14.25 7.02
N ARG A 554 -0.70 -15.46 6.74
CA ARG A 554 -0.57 -16.14 5.44
C ARG A 554 -1.06 -15.34 4.25
N ALA A 555 -2.08 -14.50 4.45
CA ALA A 555 -2.71 -13.71 3.39
C ALA A 555 -2.03 -12.34 3.12
N ALA A 556 -0.93 -12.02 3.81
CA ALA A 556 -0.23 -10.74 3.62
C ALA A 556 0.55 -10.64 2.28
N GLY A 557 0.55 -11.69 1.44
CA GLY A 557 1.19 -11.70 0.12
C GLY A 557 2.54 -12.42 0.07
N HIS A 558 3.04 -12.94 1.19
CA HIS A 558 4.31 -13.69 1.23
C HIS A 558 4.18 -15.13 0.70
N ASN A 559 2.97 -15.66 0.69
CA ASN A 559 2.67 -17.04 0.29
C ASN A 559 1.92 -17.12 -1.06
N GLY A 560 1.97 -16.05 -1.89
CA GLY A 560 1.25 -16.00 -3.15
C GLY A 560 -0.25 -16.26 -2.97
N ARG A 561 -0.87 -16.86 -3.98
CA ARG A 561 -2.30 -17.21 -3.93
C ARG A 561 -2.62 -18.30 -2.91
N ALA A 562 -1.65 -19.16 -2.56
CA ALA A 562 -1.89 -20.20 -1.56
C ALA A 562 -2.38 -19.63 -0.20
N GLY A 563 -1.80 -18.51 0.24
CA GLY A 563 -2.26 -17.82 1.45
C GLY A 563 -3.50 -16.95 1.21
N LEU A 564 -3.53 -16.22 0.09
CA LEU A 564 -4.63 -15.30 -0.22
C LEU A 564 -5.96 -16.00 -0.46
N ASP A 565 -5.99 -17.11 -1.19
CA ASP A 565 -7.23 -17.80 -1.51
C ASP A 565 -7.95 -18.35 -0.26
N MET A 566 -7.22 -18.59 0.83
CA MET A 566 -7.80 -19.13 2.08
C MET A 566 -8.75 -18.17 2.78
N ILE A 567 -8.55 -16.87 2.63
CA ILE A 567 -9.39 -15.87 3.30
C ILE A 567 -10.69 -15.57 2.54
N TYR A 568 -10.83 -16.08 1.31
CA TYR A 568 -12.01 -15.80 0.49
C TYR A 568 -13.29 -16.25 1.18
N ARG A 569 -14.25 -15.32 1.31
CA ARG A 569 -15.54 -15.44 1.99
C ARG A 569 -15.48 -15.62 3.52
N GLN A 570 -14.30 -15.41 4.14
CA GLN A 570 -14.09 -15.59 5.58
C GLN A 570 -12.92 -14.75 6.11
N LEU A 571 -12.93 -13.44 5.83
CA LEU A 571 -11.94 -12.48 6.37
C LEU A 571 -11.87 -12.61 7.89
N THR A 572 -10.68 -12.41 8.46
CA THR A 572 -10.33 -12.49 9.88
C THR A 572 -10.22 -13.90 10.48
N VAL A 573 -10.74 -14.94 9.83
CA VAL A 573 -10.72 -16.31 10.38
C VAL A 573 -9.30 -16.89 10.38
N TRP A 574 -8.63 -16.89 9.24
CA TRP A 574 -7.27 -17.42 9.13
C TRP A 574 -6.23 -16.49 9.74
N GLU A 575 -6.46 -15.20 9.67
CA GLU A 575 -5.60 -14.20 10.28
C GLU A 575 -5.57 -14.35 11.81
N VAL A 576 -6.74 -14.55 12.47
CA VAL A 576 -6.80 -14.85 13.92
C VAL A 576 -6.01 -16.10 14.24
N LYS A 577 -6.16 -17.18 13.46
CA LYS A 577 -5.43 -18.42 13.66
C LYS A 577 -3.91 -18.18 13.58
N ASP A 578 -3.44 -17.51 12.56
CA ASP A 578 -2.02 -17.24 12.35
C ASP A 578 -1.42 -16.38 13.47
N PHE A 579 -2.11 -15.32 13.87
CA PHE A 579 -1.67 -14.48 15.00
C PHE A 579 -1.68 -15.22 16.34
N CYS A 580 -2.65 -16.13 16.55
CA CYS A 580 -2.63 -17.01 17.74
C CYS A 580 -1.43 -17.94 17.75
N GLU A 581 -1.03 -18.50 16.59
CA GLU A 581 0.17 -19.33 16.51
C GLU A 581 1.45 -18.52 16.79
N TRP A 582 1.52 -17.25 16.35
CA TRP A 582 2.59 -16.33 16.74
C TRP A 582 2.66 -16.13 18.26
N ALA A 583 1.53 -15.84 18.90
CA ALA A 583 1.48 -15.65 20.36
C ALA A 583 1.91 -16.92 21.11
N GLU A 584 1.48 -18.10 20.69
CA GLU A 584 1.85 -19.38 21.29
C GLU A 584 3.36 -19.64 21.23
N VAL A 585 4.00 -19.30 20.10
CA VAL A 585 5.45 -19.42 20.00
C VAL A 585 6.15 -18.41 20.90
N LEU A 586 5.68 -17.16 20.94
CA LEU A 586 6.24 -16.13 21.81
C LEU A 586 6.13 -16.54 23.29
N GLN A 587 4.97 -17.07 23.74
CA GLN A 587 4.77 -17.53 25.11
C GLN A 587 5.72 -18.67 25.54
N ARG A 588 6.21 -19.47 24.60
CA ARG A 588 7.19 -20.53 24.87
C ARG A 588 8.64 -20.07 24.96
N LEU A 589 8.95 -18.85 24.50
CA LEU A 589 10.31 -18.32 24.59
C LEU A 589 10.68 -18.00 26.04
N PRO A 590 11.84 -18.48 26.55
CA PRO A 590 12.18 -18.39 27.96
C PRO A 590 12.31 -16.94 28.47
N TYR A 591 12.62 -16.02 27.59
CA TYR A 591 12.79 -14.60 27.87
C TYR A 591 11.51 -13.77 27.66
N VAL A 592 10.38 -14.38 27.30
CA VAL A 592 9.11 -13.68 27.14
C VAL A 592 8.28 -13.81 28.42
N ASP A 593 7.71 -12.70 28.87
CA ASP A 593 6.66 -12.69 29.87
C ASP A 593 5.32 -12.98 29.14
N GLY A 594 4.92 -14.26 29.17
CA GLY A 594 3.75 -14.76 28.46
C GLY A 594 2.43 -14.12 28.89
N ASP A 595 2.37 -13.52 30.09
CA ASP A 595 1.20 -12.81 30.62
C ASP A 595 1.19 -11.32 30.24
N LYS A 596 2.22 -10.84 29.53
CA LYS A 596 2.37 -9.43 29.11
C LYS A 596 2.62 -9.31 27.60
N ILE A 597 1.70 -9.85 26.80
CA ILE A 597 1.70 -9.72 25.35
C ILE A 597 0.61 -8.71 24.95
N GLY A 598 1.06 -7.58 24.39
CA GLY A 598 0.20 -6.54 23.83
C GLY A 598 0.16 -6.60 22.30
N VAL A 599 -0.95 -6.16 21.69
CA VAL A 599 -1.13 -6.12 20.24
C VAL A 599 -1.69 -4.77 19.79
N GLU A 600 -1.13 -4.20 18.74
CA GLU A 600 -1.58 -2.92 18.17
C GLU A 600 -1.81 -3.03 16.67
N GLY A 601 -2.92 -2.43 16.20
CA GLY A 601 -3.20 -2.33 14.78
C GLY A 601 -4.22 -1.25 14.44
N PHE A 602 -4.14 -0.77 13.20
CA PHE A 602 -5.03 0.27 12.68
C PHE A 602 -5.77 -0.24 11.44
N SER A 603 -7.01 0.25 11.19
CA SER A 603 -7.83 -0.19 10.06
C SER A 603 -8.13 -1.70 10.13
N PHE A 604 -7.75 -2.49 9.15
CA PHE A 604 -7.84 -3.96 9.24
C PHE A 604 -7.12 -4.48 10.50
N GLY A 605 -5.97 -3.89 10.86
CA GLY A 605 -5.24 -4.21 12.09
C GLY A 605 -6.03 -3.89 13.35
N GLY A 606 -6.86 -2.84 13.35
CA GLY A 606 -7.80 -2.54 14.44
C GLY A 606 -8.91 -3.59 14.57
N THR A 607 -9.42 -4.09 13.44
CA THR A 607 -10.32 -5.25 13.39
C THR A 607 -9.66 -6.48 14.02
N MET A 608 -8.44 -6.79 13.59
CA MET A 608 -7.68 -7.94 14.08
C MET A 608 -7.36 -7.84 15.58
N THR A 609 -6.89 -6.67 16.05
CA THR A 609 -6.62 -6.44 17.48
C THR A 609 -7.86 -6.71 18.32
N SER A 610 -9.03 -6.20 17.89
CA SER A 610 -10.29 -6.44 18.59
C SER A 610 -10.70 -7.92 18.58
N MET A 611 -10.57 -8.59 17.42
CA MET A 611 -10.82 -10.03 17.31
C MET A 611 -9.94 -10.85 18.26
N LEU A 612 -8.64 -10.52 18.32
CA LEU A 612 -7.68 -11.27 19.15
C LEU A 612 -7.97 -11.13 20.64
N LEU A 613 -8.31 -9.91 21.13
CA LEU A 613 -8.65 -9.72 22.54
C LEU A 613 -10.00 -10.36 22.92
N MET A 614 -10.89 -10.58 21.96
CA MET A 614 -12.20 -11.20 22.19
C MET A 614 -12.18 -12.73 22.03
N GLN A 615 -11.33 -13.27 21.15
CA GLN A 615 -11.28 -14.71 20.87
C GLN A 615 -10.12 -15.44 21.57
N ALA A 616 -9.02 -14.72 21.89
CA ALA A 616 -7.81 -15.29 22.45
C ALA A 616 -7.23 -14.41 23.59
N PRO A 617 -8.03 -14.06 24.62
CA PRO A 617 -7.57 -13.22 25.73
C PRO A 617 -6.53 -13.90 26.62
N ASP A 618 -6.31 -15.20 26.47
CA ASP A 618 -5.24 -15.99 27.08
C ASP A 618 -3.90 -15.87 26.37
N LYS A 619 -3.89 -15.29 25.18
CA LYS A 619 -2.70 -15.08 24.35
C LYS A 619 -2.35 -13.59 24.18
N PHE A 620 -3.36 -12.74 24.06
CA PHE A 620 -3.22 -11.30 23.90
C PHE A 620 -3.95 -10.59 25.04
N HIS A 621 -3.18 -9.91 25.90
CA HIS A 621 -3.69 -9.33 27.13
C HIS A 621 -4.07 -7.85 26.98
N TYR A 622 -3.32 -7.10 26.18
CA TYR A 622 -3.53 -5.68 26.01
C TYR A 622 -3.59 -5.33 24.54
N GLY A 623 -4.51 -4.45 24.15
CA GLY A 623 -4.65 -4.09 22.73
C GLY A 623 -5.02 -2.65 22.51
N ILE A 624 -4.45 -2.06 21.43
CA ILE A 624 -4.86 -0.77 20.89
C ILE A 624 -5.40 -0.99 19.48
N ALA A 625 -6.71 -0.78 19.31
CA ALA A 625 -7.42 -0.97 18.05
C ALA A 625 -7.88 0.38 17.49
N GLY A 626 -7.29 0.81 16.38
CA GLY A 626 -7.62 2.08 15.73
C GLY A 626 -8.42 1.90 14.44
N GLY A 627 -9.50 2.67 14.24
CA GLY A 627 -10.21 2.79 12.96
C GLY A 627 -10.65 1.48 12.32
N GLY A 628 -11.03 0.47 13.11
CA GLY A 628 -11.31 -0.88 12.64
C GLY A 628 -12.68 -1.05 11.98
N VAL A 629 -12.76 -1.99 11.03
CA VAL A 629 -14.02 -2.49 10.46
C VAL A 629 -14.54 -3.59 11.40
N TYR A 630 -15.61 -3.32 12.13
CA TYR A 630 -16.15 -4.27 13.11
C TYR A 630 -17.38 -5.04 12.60
N ASP A 631 -17.93 -4.59 11.48
CA ASP A 631 -18.93 -5.30 10.67
C ASP A 631 -18.67 -5.03 9.20
N TRP A 632 -18.29 -6.05 8.44
CA TRP A 632 -17.95 -5.92 7.02
C TRP A 632 -19.11 -5.46 6.15
N ALA A 633 -20.35 -5.62 6.59
CA ALA A 633 -21.52 -5.05 5.92
C ALA A 633 -21.54 -3.50 5.96
N LEU A 634 -20.73 -2.87 6.81
CA LEU A 634 -20.60 -1.41 6.93
C LEU A 634 -19.45 -0.82 6.10
N TYR A 635 -18.64 -1.66 5.46
CA TYR A 635 -17.55 -1.21 4.61
C TYR A 635 -17.94 -1.19 3.13
N ASP A 636 -17.12 -0.60 2.26
CA ASP A 636 -17.46 -0.40 0.85
C ASP A 636 -17.69 -1.70 0.07
N SER A 637 -18.43 -1.58 -1.02
CA SER A 637 -18.84 -2.71 -1.85
C SER A 637 -17.67 -3.33 -2.62
N HIS A 638 -16.73 -2.52 -3.13
CA HIS A 638 -15.67 -3.03 -4.01
C HIS A 638 -14.62 -3.84 -3.24
N TYR A 639 -14.07 -3.29 -2.14
CA TYR A 639 -13.11 -4.01 -1.30
C TYR A 639 -13.75 -5.21 -0.62
N THR A 640 -14.87 -4.98 0.06
CA THR A 640 -15.49 -6.04 0.88
C THR A 640 -15.93 -7.22 0.02
N GLU A 641 -16.63 -6.97 -1.07
CA GLU A 641 -17.20 -8.05 -1.90
C GLU A 641 -16.13 -8.78 -2.73
N ARG A 642 -14.99 -8.15 -3.00
CA ARG A 642 -13.83 -8.83 -3.58
C ARG A 642 -13.41 -10.03 -2.75
N TYR A 643 -13.37 -9.87 -1.43
CA TYR A 643 -12.90 -10.90 -0.51
C TYR A 643 -14.03 -11.70 0.14
N MET A 644 -15.22 -11.12 0.28
CA MET A 644 -16.33 -11.71 1.04
C MET A 644 -17.51 -12.14 0.17
N ASP A 645 -17.56 -11.77 -1.13
CA ASP A 645 -18.79 -11.81 -1.92
C ASP A 645 -19.85 -10.86 -1.30
N THR A 646 -21.07 -10.81 -1.82
CA THR A 646 -22.13 -9.98 -1.22
C THR A 646 -22.67 -10.58 0.08
N PRO A 647 -23.21 -9.77 1.00
CA PRO A 647 -23.84 -10.29 2.23
C PRO A 647 -24.99 -11.26 1.92
N GLN A 648 -25.68 -11.10 0.79
CA GLN A 648 -26.77 -11.97 0.34
C GLN A 648 -26.28 -13.35 -0.09
N ASN A 649 -25.08 -13.42 -0.71
CA ASN A 649 -24.49 -14.66 -1.22
C ASN A 649 -23.63 -15.38 -0.16
N ASN A 650 -23.18 -14.67 0.86
CA ASN A 650 -22.29 -15.20 1.88
C ASN A 650 -22.67 -14.76 3.32
N PRO A 651 -23.92 -14.93 3.75
CA PRO A 651 -24.35 -14.47 5.08
C PRO A 651 -23.53 -15.10 6.22
N GLU A 652 -23.16 -16.37 6.10
CA GLU A 652 -22.38 -17.08 7.11
C GLU A 652 -20.95 -16.49 7.26
N GLY A 653 -20.31 -16.15 6.15
CA GLY A 653 -18.98 -15.52 6.16
C GLY A 653 -19.01 -14.16 6.82
N TYR A 654 -20.03 -13.35 6.57
CA TYR A 654 -20.20 -12.06 7.25
C TYR A 654 -20.41 -12.22 8.75
N GLU A 655 -21.18 -13.24 9.19
CA GLU A 655 -21.39 -13.49 10.62
C GLU A 655 -20.11 -13.93 11.34
N VAL A 656 -19.30 -14.82 10.76
CA VAL A 656 -18.05 -15.28 11.40
C VAL A 656 -16.95 -14.21 11.37
N SER A 657 -17.06 -13.25 10.47
CA SER A 657 -16.09 -12.13 10.32
C SER A 657 -16.49 -10.89 11.13
N LYS A 658 -17.65 -10.91 11.80
CA LYS A 658 -18.20 -9.78 12.54
C LYS A 658 -17.68 -9.74 13.97
N VAL A 659 -16.90 -8.70 14.32
CA VAL A 659 -16.30 -8.54 15.65
C VAL A 659 -17.34 -8.50 16.76
N LEU A 660 -18.49 -7.88 16.50
CA LEU A 660 -19.56 -7.74 17.49
C LEU A 660 -20.07 -9.07 18.04
N ASN A 661 -19.94 -10.17 17.28
CA ASN A 661 -20.37 -11.50 17.69
C ASN A 661 -19.46 -12.14 18.74
N TYR A 662 -18.29 -11.56 19.00
CA TYR A 662 -17.28 -12.10 19.92
C TYR A 662 -17.12 -11.27 21.20
N VAL A 663 -17.90 -10.20 21.38
CA VAL A 663 -17.80 -9.29 22.54
C VAL A 663 -17.90 -10.03 23.86
N SER A 664 -18.73 -11.08 23.97
CA SER A 664 -18.87 -11.91 25.17
C SER A 664 -17.54 -12.58 25.57
N GLY A 665 -16.66 -12.88 24.63
CA GLY A 665 -15.34 -13.48 24.91
C GLY A 665 -14.33 -12.50 25.51
N TYR A 666 -14.54 -11.18 25.41
CA TYR A 666 -13.70 -10.19 26.08
C TYR A 666 -13.93 -10.21 27.58
N PRO A 667 -12.91 -10.53 28.41
CA PRO A 667 -13.15 -10.96 29.81
C PRO A 667 -13.33 -9.80 30.81
N VAL A 668 -13.04 -8.56 30.45
CA VAL A 668 -12.98 -7.44 31.40
C VAL A 668 -14.36 -6.82 31.62
N GLU A 669 -14.88 -6.93 32.82
CA GLU A 669 -16.17 -6.39 33.26
C GLU A 669 -16.02 -5.45 34.45
N TYR A 670 -16.91 -4.49 34.59
CA TYR A 670 -16.93 -3.60 35.76
C TYR A 670 -17.28 -4.36 37.05
N SER A 671 -18.02 -5.46 36.94
CA SER A 671 -18.50 -6.28 38.07
C SER A 671 -17.45 -7.21 38.67
N ASN A 672 -16.48 -7.66 37.86
CA ASN A 672 -15.57 -8.75 38.25
C ASN A 672 -14.14 -8.27 38.58
N GLY A 673 -13.86 -6.95 38.53
CA GLY A 673 -12.50 -6.48 38.65
C GLY A 673 -11.67 -6.85 37.39
N ASN A 674 -10.45 -6.40 37.35
CA ASN A 674 -9.61 -6.57 36.14
C ASN A 674 -9.09 -8.02 36.09
N GLY A 675 -9.46 -8.74 35.02
CA GLY A 675 -8.52 -9.66 34.44
C GLY A 675 -7.29 -8.85 33.88
N ASN A 676 -6.16 -9.51 33.67
CA ASN A 676 -4.96 -8.92 33.08
C ASN A 676 -5.16 -8.64 31.58
N VAL A 677 -6.29 -8.02 31.19
CA VAL A 677 -6.66 -7.71 29.81
C VAL A 677 -7.19 -6.29 29.73
N MET A 678 -6.85 -5.54 28.71
CA MET A 678 -7.39 -4.22 28.45
C MET A 678 -7.39 -3.88 26.96
N LEU A 679 -8.55 -3.44 26.45
CA LEU A 679 -8.74 -2.93 25.10
C LEU A 679 -8.82 -1.40 25.14
N LYS A 680 -8.05 -0.72 24.28
CA LYS A 680 -8.19 0.69 23.95
C LYS A 680 -8.65 0.82 22.51
N LEU A 681 -9.80 1.45 22.31
CA LEU A 681 -10.33 1.78 20.99
C LEU A 681 -9.98 3.23 20.62
N THR A 682 -9.67 3.48 19.35
CA THR A 682 -9.48 4.85 18.82
C THR A 682 -10.19 5.02 17.50
N HIS A 683 -10.78 6.21 17.23
CA HIS A 683 -11.38 6.50 15.94
C HIS A 683 -11.47 8.01 15.65
N GLY A 684 -11.33 8.39 14.38
CA GLY A 684 -11.58 9.74 13.91
C GLY A 684 -13.05 9.92 13.51
N THR A 685 -13.70 11.02 13.94
CA THR A 685 -15.12 11.23 13.61
C THR A 685 -15.36 11.64 12.15
N GLY A 686 -14.31 12.13 11.46
CA GLY A 686 -14.34 12.52 10.05
C GLY A 686 -13.87 11.40 9.10
N ASP A 687 -13.67 10.18 9.60
CA ASP A 687 -13.18 9.06 8.80
C ASP A 687 -14.17 8.74 7.66
N ASP A 688 -13.74 9.04 6.42
CA ASP A 688 -14.50 8.87 5.19
C ASP A 688 -14.28 7.51 4.52
N ASN A 689 -13.41 6.69 5.10
CA ASN A 689 -13.07 5.35 4.63
C ASN A 689 -13.77 4.29 5.51
N VAL A 690 -13.27 4.09 6.73
CA VAL A 690 -13.94 3.26 7.73
C VAL A 690 -14.78 4.19 8.62
N HIS A 691 -16.06 4.27 8.35
CA HIS A 691 -16.93 5.19 9.06
C HIS A 691 -16.94 4.92 10.58
N HIS A 692 -16.90 6.00 11.37
CA HIS A 692 -16.99 5.95 12.84
C HIS A 692 -18.18 5.13 13.36
N GLN A 693 -19.21 4.93 12.52
CA GLN A 693 -20.33 4.03 12.78
C GLN A 693 -19.88 2.63 13.24
N ASN A 694 -18.79 2.09 12.70
CA ASN A 694 -18.23 0.79 13.11
C ASN A 694 -17.90 0.79 14.60
N THR A 695 -17.15 1.78 15.06
CA THR A 695 -16.79 1.90 16.48
C THR A 695 -17.99 2.16 17.37
N LEU A 696 -18.94 3.01 16.96
CA LEU A 696 -20.14 3.27 17.75
C LEU A 696 -20.97 2.01 18.01
N GLN A 697 -21.11 1.12 17.02
CA GLN A 697 -21.80 -0.15 17.19
C GLN A 697 -21.03 -1.12 18.10
N LEU A 698 -19.70 -1.16 18.01
CA LEU A 698 -18.89 -1.97 18.92
C LEU A 698 -18.96 -1.45 20.35
N LEU A 699 -18.91 -0.13 20.57
CA LEU A 699 -19.08 0.49 21.89
C LEU A 699 -20.44 0.13 22.51
N ASP A 700 -21.54 0.19 21.72
CA ASP A 700 -22.87 -0.19 22.20
C ASP A 700 -22.92 -1.67 22.61
N ALA A 701 -22.31 -2.58 21.84
CA ALA A 701 -22.22 -4.00 22.17
C ALA A 701 -21.43 -4.24 23.47
N LEU A 702 -20.27 -3.59 23.62
CA LEU A 702 -19.47 -3.65 24.85
C LEU A 702 -20.22 -3.11 26.07
N HIS A 703 -20.96 -1.99 25.92
CA HIS A 703 -21.77 -1.42 26.99
C HIS A 703 -22.90 -2.35 27.43
N ARG A 704 -23.61 -2.99 26.49
CA ARG A 704 -24.69 -3.93 26.78
C ARG A 704 -24.24 -5.11 27.60
N GLU A 705 -22.98 -5.53 27.39
CA GLU A 705 -22.40 -6.64 28.16
C GLU A 705 -21.60 -6.18 29.41
N GLY A 706 -21.68 -4.89 29.76
CA GLY A 706 -21.01 -4.34 30.94
C GLY A 706 -19.48 -4.43 30.90
N LYS A 707 -18.91 -4.45 29.69
CA LYS A 707 -17.45 -4.57 29.46
C LYS A 707 -16.73 -3.25 29.77
N LYS A 708 -15.52 -3.35 30.35
CA LYS A 708 -14.64 -2.20 30.62
C LYS A 708 -13.55 -2.11 29.57
N PHE A 709 -13.38 -0.94 28.97
CA PHE A 709 -12.39 -0.64 27.95
C PHE A 709 -12.03 0.84 27.99
N ASP A 710 -10.92 1.22 27.34
CA ASP A 710 -10.55 2.62 27.11
C ASP A 710 -10.98 3.06 25.70
N PHE A 711 -11.39 4.32 25.55
CA PHE A 711 -11.77 4.86 24.24
C PHE A 711 -11.25 6.29 24.05
N MET A 712 -10.65 6.54 22.88
CA MET A 712 -10.18 7.87 22.48
C MET A 712 -10.78 8.25 21.13
N ILE A 713 -11.51 9.35 21.10
CA ILE A 713 -12.09 9.93 19.90
C ILE A 713 -11.23 11.10 19.39
N TYR A 714 -11.04 11.18 18.08
CA TYR A 714 -10.36 12.29 17.41
C TYR A 714 -11.35 13.07 16.57
N PRO A 715 -11.81 14.26 17.04
CA PRO A 715 -12.77 15.09 16.32
C PRO A 715 -12.24 15.47 14.94
N ASP A 716 -13.04 15.23 13.88
CA ASP A 716 -12.71 15.40 12.46
C ASP A 716 -11.41 14.70 12.01
N GLY A 717 -10.85 13.83 12.84
CA GLY A 717 -9.78 12.92 12.44
C GLY A 717 -10.28 12.00 11.32
N MET A 718 -9.44 11.80 10.32
CA MET A 718 -9.72 10.93 9.16
C MET A 718 -9.24 9.51 9.42
N HIS A 719 -9.15 8.71 8.35
CA HIS A 719 -8.55 7.38 8.41
C HIS A 719 -7.04 7.47 8.65
N GLY A 720 -6.66 7.86 9.86
CA GLY A 720 -5.31 8.20 10.32
C GLY A 720 -5.28 9.55 11.04
N TYR A 721 -4.37 9.69 12.01
CA TYR A 721 -4.26 10.89 12.83
C TYR A 721 -2.97 11.62 12.48
N TYR A 722 -3.07 12.92 12.18
CA TYR A 722 -1.95 13.73 11.70
C TYR A 722 -1.78 14.99 12.56
N GLY A 723 -0.59 15.60 12.46
CA GLY A 723 -0.28 16.82 13.21
C GLY A 723 -0.42 16.61 14.72
N TYR A 724 -1.13 17.51 15.40
CA TYR A 724 -1.33 17.45 16.86
C TYR A 724 -2.11 16.20 17.30
N GLN A 725 -3.05 15.69 16.49
CA GLN A 725 -3.77 14.44 16.80
C GLN A 725 -2.84 13.23 16.74
N GLY A 726 -1.92 13.19 15.76
CA GLY A 726 -0.92 12.14 15.66
C GLY A 726 0.05 12.13 16.83
N LEU A 727 0.49 13.31 17.30
CA LEU A 727 1.33 13.44 18.49
C LEU A 727 0.58 12.97 19.75
N HIS A 728 -0.68 13.40 19.92
CA HIS A 728 -1.50 12.96 21.05
C HIS A 728 -1.73 11.44 21.02
N PHE A 729 -2.01 10.87 19.85
CA PHE A 729 -2.17 9.43 19.68
C PHE A 729 -0.90 8.68 20.10
N LEU A 730 0.27 9.12 19.63
CA LEU A 730 1.56 8.52 19.98
C LEU A 730 1.80 8.53 21.49
N GLU A 731 1.67 9.70 22.14
CA GLU A 731 1.92 9.82 23.58
C GLU A 731 0.90 9.03 24.41
N SER A 732 -0.38 9.10 24.05
CA SER A 732 -1.45 8.34 24.72
C SER A 732 -1.29 6.83 24.58
N ASN A 733 -0.68 6.33 23.47
CA ASN A 733 -0.36 4.92 23.30
C ASN A 733 0.87 4.52 24.12
N ARG A 734 1.89 5.38 24.19
CA ARG A 734 3.06 5.17 25.07
C ARG A 734 2.66 5.05 26.55
N GLU A 735 1.77 5.94 27.03
CA GLU A 735 1.21 5.85 28.39
C GLU A 735 0.48 4.54 28.63
N PHE A 736 -0.35 4.09 27.67
CA PHE A 736 -1.03 2.80 27.74
C PHE A 736 -0.04 1.64 27.84
N TRP A 737 0.99 1.60 27.00
CA TRP A 737 1.98 0.54 27.02
C TRP A 737 2.84 0.54 28.27
N LEU A 738 3.24 1.70 28.80
CA LEU A 738 3.95 1.78 30.07
C LEU A 738 3.11 1.26 31.23
N LYS A 739 1.84 1.65 31.28
CA LYS A 739 0.91 1.22 32.32
C LYS A 739 0.68 -0.29 32.32
N TYR A 740 0.45 -0.89 31.17
CA TYR A 740 0.01 -2.28 31.10
C TYR A 740 1.14 -3.29 30.85
N LEU A 741 2.20 -2.91 30.19
CA LEU A 741 3.34 -3.79 29.95
C LEU A 741 4.44 -3.65 31.01
N LYS A 742 4.58 -2.48 31.67
CA LYS A 742 5.71 -2.20 32.57
C LYS A 742 5.36 -2.07 34.04
N GLU A 743 4.14 -1.61 34.40
CA GLU A 743 3.73 -1.56 35.79
C GLU A 743 3.47 -2.98 36.32
N GLU A 744 3.84 -3.22 37.61
CA GLU A 744 3.67 -4.50 38.31
C GLU A 744 2.21 -4.76 38.75
#